data_2525bebba7f84c5f9bad9254b977ebc4
#
_entry.id   2525bebba7f84c5f9bad9254b977ebc4
#
_cell.length_a   1.000
_cell.length_b   1.000
_cell.length_c   1.000
_cell.angle_alpha   90.00
_cell.angle_beta   90.00
_cell.angle_gamma   90.00
#
_symmetry.space_group_name_H-M   'P 1'
#
loop_
_entity.id
_entity.type
_entity.pdbx_description
1 polymer ?
#
loop_
_entity_poly.entity_id
_entity_poly.type
_entity_poly.pdbx_seq_one_letter_code
_entity_poly.pdbx_strand_id
1 'polypeptide(L)'
;MKKIITIILLAIGFLGNAQTAETYLKEIAKKQQLAIQWQERKTSLASEGIRSFVGYSEGNFVATLSVGSKALSGSFHYREKSYEISLQKGKLVFLPNEKFECGTTDTPHSHSSPSTARPAILAEETAPTIANTQTLRVYRLAMHIPYSTFSTGHLEKNVQKVKAFWADTEAFLNEMYLRDLGVRFEVVKDERLIIKDEDKETFASYRNADYVKDNSTTIINELIGENSYDVGISLAYTASLKKGVRGLAYLEGVYKANTKADAVAVLTKEVIAHEIGHLFGGRHTFGNYNGSEAYDSEKTEYDRGTSVMSYGSPRDFFSLSSIQRIRERLTKVPVKAYDKTFTTQAPRIDHSKIKSHYTIPKGTFFQFYIPATDPDSEQLLYNVNQHDVRNGAETPITQYIIYKSTSANPVTIKTEYHENLGDVVANSGLAQQTTGTFTFWLGVSDAPLQSSADYIVQYDLAETKVTVKDGTPFKITSTPKNKYKGGDKITLTWNVDNTIFKNTKVRILLSDDLGKTFKHIVVAEADNNGSKEITLPNINTDKAVLKVEVIDGLAFDLTNYNPKNGGFTIEKNPALPEPLLWASLPNHFTLSCEQSIPAVTLPTVTGGCTPVVTLQKEERIKGNCDYTYTIKRIFTAADTCNQTLTYTQTISVTDKTPPTFVGTLPKNMSVKEGKTIPAQVTLTATDNCGTAAVTTSHKEEKDAKG
;
A
#
# COMPACT_ATOMS: atom_id res chain seq x y z
N MET A 1 -22.98 -20.61 16.01
CA MET A 1 -22.05 -20.48 17.15
C MET A 1 -21.87 -18.99 17.46
N LYS A 2 -22.12 -18.58 18.69
CA LYS A 2 -22.03 -17.18 19.12
C LYS A 2 -20.55 -16.75 19.08
N LYS A 3 -20.18 -15.85 18.14
CA LYS A 3 -18.88 -15.20 18.15
C LYS A 3 -18.82 -14.26 19.37
N ILE A 4 -17.86 -14.53 20.25
CA ILE A 4 -17.57 -13.70 21.42
C ILE A 4 -16.97 -12.40 20.90
N ILE A 5 -17.68 -11.30 21.12
CA ILE A 5 -17.19 -9.94 20.82
C ILE A 5 -16.29 -9.57 22.00
N THR A 6 -14.98 -9.68 21.81
CA THR A 6 -14.00 -9.21 22.80
C THR A 6 -13.73 -7.74 22.53
N ILE A 7 -14.27 -6.86 23.39
CA ILE A 7 -13.93 -5.43 23.41
C ILE A 7 -12.80 -5.30 24.44
N ILE A 8 -11.57 -5.09 23.98
CA ILE A 8 -10.45 -4.74 24.85
C ILE A 8 -10.47 -3.21 25.00
N LEU A 9 -10.98 -2.74 26.12
CA LEU A 9 -10.91 -1.34 26.53
C LEU A 9 -9.76 -1.19 27.54
N LEU A 10 -8.70 -0.51 27.14
CA LEU A 10 -7.72 0.03 28.08
C LEU A 10 -8.32 1.30 28.69
N ALA A 11 -8.96 1.15 29.88
CA ALA A 11 -9.59 2.24 30.59
C ALA A 11 -8.60 2.88 31.57
N ILE A 12 -8.36 4.18 31.42
CA ILE A 12 -7.93 5.06 32.51
C ILE A 12 -8.85 6.29 32.53
N GLY A 13 -9.76 6.29 33.49
CA GLY A 13 -10.37 7.36 34.20
C GLY A 13 -11.02 8.56 33.53
N PHE A 14 -12.38 8.51 33.45
CA PHE A 14 -13.29 9.62 33.80
C PHE A 14 -14.75 9.10 33.76
N LEU A 15 -15.41 9.03 34.91
CA LEU A 15 -16.60 8.18 35.11
C LEU A 15 -17.93 8.69 34.52
N GLY A 16 -18.05 9.93 34.03
CA GLY A 16 -19.34 10.47 33.59
C GLY A 16 -19.72 10.23 32.14
N ASN A 17 -18.74 10.33 31.20
CA ASN A 17 -18.96 10.25 29.75
C ASN A 17 -18.57 8.87 29.15
N ALA A 18 -17.85 8.05 29.89
CA ALA A 18 -17.33 6.78 29.43
C ALA A 18 -18.42 5.77 29.06
N GLN A 19 -19.45 5.69 29.88
CA GLN A 19 -20.57 4.74 29.73
C GLN A 19 -21.39 5.05 28.46
N THR A 20 -21.55 6.31 28.12
CA THR A 20 -22.29 6.74 26.92
C THR A 20 -21.50 6.43 25.61
N ALA A 21 -20.19 6.73 25.59
CA ALA A 21 -19.35 6.43 24.45
C ALA A 21 -19.33 4.91 24.17
N GLU A 22 -19.07 4.09 25.18
CA GLU A 22 -19.06 2.62 25.06
C GLU A 22 -20.38 2.05 24.52
N THR A 23 -21.50 2.66 24.89
CA THR A 23 -22.81 2.23 24.39
C THR A 23 -22.92 2.44 22.89
N TYR A 24 -22.50 3.62 22.39
CA TYR A 24 -22.51 3.91 20.96
C TYR A 24 -21.52 3.06 20.16
N LEU A 25 -20.32 2.82 20.68
CA LEU A 25 -19.33 1.95 20.04
C LEU A 25 -19.87 0.53 19.86
N LYS A 26 -20.55 -0.02 20.87
CA LYS A 26 -21.22 -1.34 20.81
C LYS A 26 -22.37 -1.34 19.81
N GLU A 27 -23.17 -0.27 19.77
CA GLU A 27 -24.31 -0.14 18.86
C GLU A 27 -23.85 -0.10 17.39
N ILE A 28 -22.78 0.64 17.09
CA ILE A 28 -22.20 0.70 15.74
C ILE A 28 -21.74 -0.68 15.30
N ALA A 29 -20.93 -1.38 16.09
CA ALA A 29 -20.44 -2.71 15.79
C ALA A 29 -21.59 -3.73 15.58
N LYS A 30 -22.63 -3.67 16.43
CA LYS A 30 -23.83 -4.52 16.31
C LYS A 30 -24.61 -4.23 15.03
N LYS A 31 -24.85 -2.95 14.72
CA LYS A 31 -25.64 -2.52 13.56
C LYS A 31 -24.95 -2.88 12.25
N GLN A 32 -23.62 -2.80 12.19
CA GLN A 32 -22.83 -3.16 11.03
C GLN A 32 -22.50 -4.66 10.96
N GLN A 33 -22.84 -5.45 12.00
CA GLN A 33 -22.52 -6.88 12.10
C GLN A 33 -21.04 -7.18 11.93
N LEU A 34 -20.19 -6.26 12.38
CA LEU A 34 -18.75 -6.28 12.21
C LEU A 34 -18.05 -6.26 13.58
N ALA A 35 -17.01 -7.07 13.74
CA ALA A 35 -16.14 -7.00 14.91
C ALA A 35 -15.24 -5.78 14.76
N ILE A 36 -15.47 -4.74 15.55
CA ILE A 36 -14.67 -3.50 15.51
C ILE A 36 -13.87 -3.40 16.80
N GLN A 37 -12.55 -3.27 16.68
CA GLN A 37 -11.65 -2.92 17.77
C GLN A 37 -11.52 -1.40 17.81
N TRP A 38 -11.87 -0.79 18.93
CA TRP A 38 -11.85 0.65 19.08
C TRP A 38 -10.63 1.09 19.90
N GLN A 39 -9.98 2.15 19.43
CA GLN A 39 -8.87 2.80 20.10
C GLN A 39 -9.18 4.29 20.29
N GLU A 40 -8.95 4.80 21.52
CA GLU A 40 -9.11 6.22 21.77
C GLU A 40 -7.96 7.02 21.16
N ARG A 41 -8.30 8.17 20.55
CA ARG A 41 -7.37 9.12 19.96
C ARG A 41 -7.45 10.46 20.66
N LYS A 42 -6.31 11.05 20.99
CA LYS A 42 -6.25 12.40 21.54
C LYS A 42 -6.33 13.41 20.39
N THR A 43 -7.45 14.12 20.32
CA THR A 43 -7.65 15.24 19.38
C THR A 43 -7.46 16.58 20.08
N SER A 44 -7.39 17.67 19.31
CA SER A 44 -7.30 19.05 19.82
C SER A 44 -8.44 19.40 20.75
N LEU A 45 -9.62 18.81 20.55
CA LEU A 45 -10.84 19.08 21.34
C LEU A 45 -11.01 18.19 22.59
N ALA A 46 -10.03 17.34 22.89
CA ALA A 46 -10.05 16.52 24.12
C ALA A 46 -10.11 17.38 25.40
N SER A 47 -9.47 18.58 25.40
CA SER A 47 -9.55 19.54 26.52
C SER A 47 -10.94 20.16 26.72
N GLU A 48 -11.84 20.00 25.76
CA GLU A 48 -13.23 20.45 25.85
C GLU A 48 -14.22 19.31 26.17
N GLY A 49 -13.70 18.17 26.62
CA GLY A 49 -14.48 17.01 27.02
C GLY A 49 -15.01 16.16 25.88
N ILE A 50 -14.43 16.28 24.68
CA ILE A 50 -14.77 15.44 23.54
C ILE A 50 -13.77 14.30 23.46
N ARG A 51 -14.26 13.06 23.51
CA ARG A 51 -13.48 11.84 23.34
C ARG A 51 -13.63 11.33 21.94
N SER A 52 -12.51 11.03 21.28
CA SER A 52 -12.46 10.54 19.90
C SER A 52 -11.94 9.11 19.86
N PHE A 53 -12.55 8.28 19.02
CA PHE A 53 -12.23 6.86 18.86
C PHE A 53 -12.07 6.52 17.39
N VAL A 54 -11.15 5.62 17.11
CA VAL A 54 -10.94 5.03 15.78
C VAL A 54 -11.19 3.54 15.88
N GLY A 55 -11.92 3.00 14.93
CA GLY A 55 -12.33 1.61 14.87
C GLY A 55 -11.61 0.85 13.75
N TYR A 56 -11.13 -0.34 14.08
CA TYR A 56 -10.47 -1.24 13.14
C TYR A 56 -11.19 -2.58 13.08
N SER A 57 -11.29 -3.14 11.89
CA SER A 57 -11.75 -4.51 11.69
C SER A 57 -10.72 -5.29 10.90
N GLU A 58 -10.27 -6.43 11.45
CA GLU A 58 -9.21 -7.25 10.84
C GLU A 58 -7.94 -6.44 10.47
N GLY A 59 -7.59 -5.45 11.32
CA GLY A 59 -6.46 -4.54 11.10
C GLY A 59 -6.72 -3.33 10.20
N ASN A 60 -7.86 -3.28 9.51
CA ASN A 60 -8.22 -2.17 8.63
C ASN A 60 -8.98 -1.08 9.39
N PHE A 61 -8.65 0.17 9.14
CA PHE A 61 -9.42 1.34 9.57
C PHE A 61 -10.81 1.30 8.93
N VAL A 62 -11.87 1.36 9.74
CA VAL A 62 -13.26 1.23 9.27
C VAL A 62 -14.21 2.26 9.86
N ALA A 63 -13.86 2.97 10.93
CA ALA A 63 -14.77 3.92 11.56
C ALA A 63 -14.04 4.94 12.41
N THR A 64 -14.71 6.09 12.60
CA THR A 64 -14.39 7.04 13.66
C THR A 64 -15.63 7.37 14.48
N LEU A 65 -15.43 7.83 15.71
CA LEU A 65 -16.49 8.34 16.57
C LEU A 65 -15.95 9.35 17.56
N SER A 66 -16.49 10.55 17.56
CA SER A 66 -16.21 11.57 18.57
C SER A 66 -17.46 11.91 19.36
N VAL A 67 -17.36 11.82 20.69
CA VAL A 67 -18.49 11.93 21.63
C VAL A 67 -18.21 13.02 22.64
N GLY A 68 -19.08 14.04 22.68
CA GLY A 68 -19.18 15.07 23.71
C GLY A 68 -20.41 14.85 24.62
N SER A 69 -20.66 15.76 25.54
CA SER A 69 -21.74 15.64 26.52
C SER A 69 -23.15 15.54 25.92
N LYS A 70 -23.39 16.21 24.78
CA LYS A 70 -24.70 16.27 24.09
C LYS A 70 -24.55 16.19 22.57
N ALA A 71 -23.40 15.80 22.08
CA ALA A 71 -23.10 15.77 20.67
C ALA A 71 -22.27 14.56 20.31
N LEU A 72 -22.46 14.06 19.09
CA LEU A 72 -21.74 12.94 18.55
C LEU A 72 -21.54 13.19 17.05
N SER A 73 -20.36 12.88 16.55
CA SER A 73 -20.06 12.74 15.14
C SER A 73 -19.26 11.46 14.93
N GLY A 74 -19.46 10.80 13.81
CA GLY A 74 -18.72 9.60 13.44
C GLY A 74 -18.77 9.35 11.95
N SER A 75 -17.94 8.42 11.49
CA SER A 75 -17.97 7.86 10.15
C SER A 75 -17.84 6.35 10.21
N PHE A 76 -18.34 5.69 9.20
CA PHE A 76 -18.13 4.26 8.97
C PHE A 76 -17.91 4.02 7.49
N HIS A 77 -16.88 3.28 7.15
CA HIS A 77 -16.58 2.85 5.80
C HIS A 77 -16.08 1.41 5.83
N TYR A 78 -16.72 0.58 5.06
CA TYR A 78 -16.35 -0.83 4.95
C TYR A 78 -16.87 -1.41 3.64
N ARG A 79 -15.97 -1.94 2.82
CA ARG A 79 -16.28 -2.34 1.44
C ARG A 79 -16.85 -1.13 0.67
N GLU A 80 -17.96 -1.30 -0.04
CA GLU A 80 -18.63 -0.22 -0.78
C GLU A 80 -19.54 0.66 0.09
N LYS A 81 -19.63 0.39 1.40
CA LYS A 81 -20.51 1.13 2.32
C LYS A 81 -19.75 2.25 2.99
N SER A 82 -20.24 3.46 2.86
CA SER A 82 -19.73 4.63 3.57
C SER A 82 -20.89 5.45 4.15
N TYR A 83 -20.78 5.84 5.41
CA TYR A 83 -21.80 6.57 6.17
C TYR A 83 -21.18 7.63 7.04
N GLU A 84 -21.85 8.80 7.13
CA GLU A 84 -21.70 9.72 8.25
C GLU A 84 -22.62 9.27 9.40
N ILE A 85 -22.12 9.33 10.64
CA ILE A 85 -22.85 8.95 11.84
C ILE A 85 -23.16 10.21 12.67
N SER A 86 -24.41 10.39 13.06
CA SER A 86 -24.83 11.50 13.89
C SER A 86 -25.90 11.09 14.90
N LEU A 87 -26.21 11.98 15.87
CA LEU A 87 -27.34 11.83 16.78
C LEU A 87 -28.51 12.67 16.32
N GLN A 88 -29.66 12.04 16.09
CA GLN A 88 -30.92 12.72 15.85
C GLN A 88 -31.96 12.24 16.92
N LYS A 89 -32.51 13.17 17.67
CA LYS A 89 -33.45 12.87 18.75
C LYS A 89 -32.94 11.75 19.68
N GLY A 90 -31.65 11.79 20.03
CA GLY A 90 -31.00 10.82 20.94
C GLY A 90 -30.74 9.43 20.37
N LYS A 91 -30.94 9.20 19.05
CA LYS A 91 -30.67 7.93 18.38
C LYS A 91 -29.55 8.07 17.36
N LEU A 92 -28.74 7.01 17.21
CA LEU A 92 -27.73 6.94 16.14
C LEU A 92 -28.40 6.84 14.77
N VAL A 93 -28.04 7.76 13.89
CA VAL A 93 -28.45 7.79 12.49
C VAL A 93 -27.22 7.61 11.60
N PHE A 94 -27.33 6.72 10.63
CA PHE A 94 -26.32 6.45 9.62
C PHE A 94 -26.80 7.04 8.31
N LEU A 95 -26.12 8.07 7.85
CA LEU A 95 -26.45 8.80 6.62
C LEU A 95 -25.52 8.28 5.52
N PRO A 96 -26.03 7.63 4.47
CA PRO A 96 -25.19 7.15 3.37
C PRO A 96 -24.43 8.31 2.72
N ASN A 97 -23.14 8.13 2.46
CA ASN A 97 -22.39 9.06 1.65
C ASN A 97 -22.87 8.95 0.21
N GLU A 98 -23.25 10.08 -0.38
CA GLU A 98 -23.67 10.13 -1.78
C GLU A 98 -22.45 10.01 -2.71
N LYS A 99 -22.72 9.67 -3.97
CA LYS A 99 -21.68 9.68 -5.02
C LYS A 99 -20.97 11.03 -5.05
N PHE A 100 -19.67 10.97 -5.13
CA PHE A 100 -18.79 12.12 -5.05
C PHE A 100 -18.27 12.52 -6.43
N GLU A 101 -18.24 13.83 -6.67
CA GLU A 101 -17.52 14.46 -7.78
C GLU A 101 -16.80 15.70 -7.24
N CYS A 102 -15.54 15.88 -7.60
CA CYS A 102 -14.73 17.06 -7.30
C CYS A 102 -14.70 17.98 -8.51
N GLY A 103 -14.68 19.28 -8.25
CA GLY A 103 -14.57 20.29 -9.30
C GLY A 103 -13.13 20.77 -9.57
N THR A 104 -12.16 20.24 -8.83
CA THR A 104 -10.75 20.65 -8.99
C THR A 104 -10.21 20.19 -10.35
N THR A 105 -9.51 21.09 -11.04
CA THR A 105 -8.78 20.78 -12.27
C THR A 105 -7.31 20.51 -11.93
N ASP A 106 -6.75 19.45 -12.49
CA ASP A 106 -5.36 19.01 -12.23
C ASP A 106 -4.30 19.91 -12.91
N THR A 107 -4.73 20.91 -13.67
CA THR A 107 -3.82 21.91 -14.27
C THR A 107 -3.54 23.05 -13.29
N PRO A 108 -2.26 23.40 -13.04
CA PRO A 108 -1.95 24.65 -12.36
C PRO A 108 -2.50 25.81 -13.19
N HIS A 109 -3.23 26.73 -12.57
CA HIS A 109 -3.59 28.00 -13.22
C HIS A 109 -2.31 28.80 -13.46
N SER A 110 -1.62 28.56 -14.59
CA SER A 110 -0.60 29.46 -15.09
C SER A 110 -1.27 30.45 -16.03
N HIS A 111 -1.27 31.73 -15.67
CA HIS A 111 -1.42 32.81 -16.59
C HIS A 111 -0.18 32.94 -17.51
N SER A 112 0.10 31.90 -18.28
CA SER A 112 1.13 31.95 -19.31
C SER A 112 0.84 30.89 -20.37
N SER A 113 0.95 31.33 -21.61
CA SER A 113 0.68 30.67 -22.87
C SER A 113 1.02 29.17 -22.97
N PRO A 114 0.35 28.43 -23.88
CA PRO A 114 0.57 27.01 -24.01
C PRO A 114 2.03 26.71 -24.37
N SER A 115 2.75 26.08 -23.48
CA SER A 115 4.09 25.56 -23.73
C SER A 115 3.97 24.39 -24.68
N THR A 116 4.61 24.57 -25.85
CA THR A 116 4.87 23.55 -26.85
C THR A 116 5.34 22.22 -26.23
N ALA A 117 4.89 21.14 -26.81
CA ALA A 117 5.24 19.76 -26.47
C ALA A 117 6.71 19.62 -26.01
N ARG A 118 6.88 19.06 -24.83
CA ARG A 118 8.19 18.69 -24.30
C ARG A 118 8.81 17.65 -25.22
N PRO A 119 10.02 17.86 -25.77
CA PRO A 119 10.68 16.81 -26.53
C PRO A 119 10.89 15.60 -25.65
N ALA A 120 10.64 14.41 -26.16
CA ALA A 120 11.01 13.17 -25.53
C ALA A 120 12.55 13.09 -25.44
N ILE A 121 13.11 13.67 -24.40
CA ILE A 121 14.48 13.35 -24.00
C ILE A 121 14.35 11.98 -23.32
N LEU A 122 14.98 10.97 -23.90
CA LEU A 122 15.32 9.71 -23.26
C LEU A 122 16.23 10.05 -22.06
N ALA A 123 15.64 10.51 -20.95
CA ALA A 123 16.30 10.47 -19.67
C ALA A 123 16.41 9.00 -19.28
N GLU A 124 17.57 8.53 -18.86
CA GLU A 124 17.71 7.29 -18.12
C GLU A 124 16.61 7.30 -17.05
N GLU A 125 15.66 6.37 -17.15
CA GLU A 125 14.59 6.21 -16.17
C GLU A 125 15.24 5.83 -14.85
N THR A 126 15.51 6.82 -14.02
CA THR A 126 15.90 6.56 -12.62
C THR A 126 14.73 5.88 -11.94
N ALA A 127 15.02 4.82 -11.17
CA ALA A 127 13.99 4.09 -10.42
C ALA A 127 13.15 5.08 -9.61
N PRO A 128 11.82 4.87 -9.53
CA PRO A 128 10.95 5.76 -8.77
C PRO A 128 11.34 5.74 -7.29
N THR A 129 11.26 6.89 -6.63
CA THR A 129 11.58 7.03 -5.21
C THR A 129 10.51 7.84 -4.49
N ILE A 130 10.30 7.56 -3.21
CA ILE A 130 9.48 8.38 -2.31
C ILE A 130 10.42 9.14 -1.37
N ALA A 131 10.23 10.45 -1.26
CA ALA A 131 11.06 11.29 -0.40
C ALA A 131 10.88 10.93 1.08
N ASN A 132 11.97 10.60 1.76
CA ASN A 132 12.01 10.34 3.20
C ASN A 132 12.42 11.59 3.97
N THR A 133 11.92 11.73 5.20
CA THR A 133 12.20 12.87 6.09
C THR A 133 12.13 12.42 7.54
N GLN A 134 12.91 13.05 8.41
CA GLN A 134 12.88 12.84 9.86
C GLN A 134 11.85 13.76 10.56
N THR A 135 11.08 14.55 9.80
CA THR A 135 10.20 15.56 10.35
C THR A 135 8.75 15.23 10.08
N LEU A 136 8.00 14.93 11.12
CA LEU A 136 6.53 14.90 11.10
C LEU A 136 6.02 16.33 10.96
N ARG A 137 5.29 16.60 9.92
CA ARG A 137 4.70 17.91 9.64
C ARG A 137 3.39 18.07 10.38
N VAL A 138 3.32 19.03 11.30
CA VAL A 138 2.08 19.37 12.03
C VAL A 138 1.43 20.59 11.36
N TYR A 139 0.13 20.51 11.08
CA TYR A 139 -0.65 21.57 10.46
C TYR A 139 -1.85 21.92 11.33
N ARG A 140 -1.97 23.21 11.68
CA ARG A 140 -3.16 23.75 12.34
C ARG A 140 -4.25 23.90 11.29
N LEU A 141 -5.33 23.11 11.43
CA LEU A 141 -6.43 23.04 10.47
C LEU A 141 -7.60 23.93 10.91
N ALA A 142 -7.94 24.95 10.11
CA ALA A 142 -9.11 25.78 10.30
C ALA A 142 -10.28 25.26 9.45
N MET A 143 -11.37 24.89 10.10
CA MET A 143 -12.61 24.47 9.44
C MET A 143 -13.71 25.51 9.66
N HIS A 144 -13.97 26.30 8.66
CA HIS A 144 -14.96 27.37 8.69
C HIS A 144 -16.37 26.81 8.44
N ILE A 145 -17.35 27.23 9.27
CA ILE A 145 -18.75 26.85 9.20
C ILE A 145 -19.60 28.09 8.94
N PRO A 146 -20.04 28.35 7.68
CA PRO A 146 -20.97 29.43 7.34
C PRO A 146 -22.32 29.23 8.06
N TYR A 147 -23.09 30.30 8.24
CA TYR A 147 -24.42 30.20 8.88
C TYR A 147 -25.35 29.25 8.13
N SER A 148 -25.34 29.30 6.81
CA SER A 148 -26.11 28.41 5.94
C SER A 148 -25.86 26.92 6.24
N THR A 149 -24.65 26.56 6.64
CA THR A 149 -24.26 25.21 7.09
C THR A 149 -24.60 24.98 8.56
N PHE A 150 -24.30 25.95 9.41
CA PHE A 150 -24.57 25.86 10.86
C PHE A 150 -26.06 25.70 11.18
N SER A 151 -26.95 26.33 10.40
CA SER A 151 -28.40 26.30 10.60
C SER A 151 -29.08 25.01 10.13
N THR A 152 -28.36 24.10 9.45
CA THR A 152 -28.95 22.93 8.80
C THR A 152 -29.14 21.73 9.72
N GLY A 153 -29.90 20.73 9.25
CA GLY A 153 -30.33 19.56 10.00
C GLY A 153 -29.23 18.69 10.62
N HIS A 154 -27.98 18.77 10.12
CA HIS A 154 -26.86 18.04 10.74
C HIS A 154 -26.31 18.73 11.98
N LEU A 155 -26.14 20.06 11.92
CA LEU A 155 -25.55 20.84 13.00
C LEU A 155 -26.60 21.49 13.91
N GLU A 156 -27.82 21.76 13.39
CA GLU A 156 -29.00 22.26 14.16
C GLU A 156 -28.68 23.47 15.02
N LYS A 157 -27.90 24.41 14.54
CA LYS A 157 -27.41 25.59 15.28
C LYS A 157 -26.72 25.23 16.62
N ASN A 158 -26.07 24.09 16.69
CA ASN A 158 -25.47 23.56 17.92
C ASN A 158 -23.93 23.52 17.80
N VAL A 159 -23.26 24.41 18.52
CA VAL A 159 -21.80 24.51 18.58
C VAL A 159 -21.14 23.19 19.04
N GLN A 160 -21.76 22.44 19.96
CA GLN A 160 -21.20 21.17 20.42
C GLN A 160 -21.22 20.11 19.32
N LYS A 161 -22.20 20.14 18.42
CA LYS A 161 -22.21 19.28 17.22
C LYS A 161 -21.09 19.64 16.26
N VAL A 162 -20.82 20.94 16.06
CA VAL A 162 -19.68 21.40 15.25
C VAL A 162 -18.37 20.91 15.86
N LYS A 163 -18.18 21.10 17.16
CA LYS A 163 -16.97 20.65 17.86
C LYS A 163 -16.77 19.12 17.80
N ALA A 164 -17.84 18.35 17.96
CA ALA A 164 -17.78 16.90 17.79
C ALA A 164 -17.41 16.50 16.34
N PHE A 165 -17.96 17.21 15.34
CA PHE A 165 -17.61 17.02 13.95
C PHE A 165 -16.14 17.39 13.67
N TRP A 166 -15.64 18.49 14.20
CA TRP A 166 -14.23 18.89 14.09
C TRP A 166 -13.28 17.84 14.69
N ALA A 167 -13.59 17.36 15.91
CA ALA A 167 -12.78 16.33 16.57
C ALA A 167 -12.76 15.02 15.77
N ASP A 168 -13.90 14.64 15.23
CA ASP A 168 -14.04 13.42 14.43
C ASP A 168 -13.32 13.54 13.08
N THR A 169 -13.37 14.71 12.45
CA THR A 169 -12.61 15.01 11.22
C THR A 169 -11.11 14.96 11.48
N GLU A 170 -10.63 15.52 12.61
CA GLU A 170 -9.23 15.44 13.01
C GLU A 170 -8.78 14.00 13.18
N ALA A 171 -9.56 13.18 13.88
CA ALA A 171 -9.25 11.76 14.06
C ALA A 171 -9.23 11.00 12.73
N PHE A 172 -10.22 11.26 11.86
CA PHE A 172 -10.32 10.63 10.55
C PHE A 172 -9.13 10.98 9.63
N LEU A 173 -8.79 12.25 9.53
CA LEU A 173 -7.68 12.71 8.70
C LEU A 173 -6.33 12.15 9.19
N ASN A 174 -6.11 12.15 10.50
CA ASN A 174 -4.84 11.72 11.08
C ASN A 174 -4.60 10.21 10.88
N GLU A 175 -5.63 9.38 10.75
CA GLU A 175 -5.43 7.96 10.42
C GLU A 175 -4.80 7.73 9.04
N MET A 176 -5.08 8.58 8.08
CA MET A 176 -4.58 8.44 6.71
C MET A 176 -3.34 9.30 6.45
N TYR A 177 -3.41 10.58 6.80
CA TYR A 177 -2.33 11.52 6.52
C TYR A 177 -1.07 11.24 7.32
N LEU A 178 -1.22 10.79 8.58
CA LEU A 178 -0.08 10.40 9.39
C LEU A 178 0.56 9.12 8.85
N ARG A 179 -0.26 8.08 8.56
CA ARG A 179 0.22 6.79 8.05
C ARG A 179 0.89 6.89 6.69
N ASP A 180 0.31 7.67 5.77
CA ASP A 180 0.75 7.66 4.37
C ASP A 180 1.69 8.83 4.05
N LEU A 181 1.53 9.98 4.69
CA LEU A 181 2.24 11.19 4.31
C LEU A 181 3.22 11.72 5.37
N GLY A 182 3.09 11.30 6.63
CA GLY A 182 3.81 11.91 7.74
C GLY A 182 3.31 13.33 8.04
N VAL A 183 1.99 13.55 7.86
CA VAL A 183 1.31 14.81 8.16
C VAL A 183 0.29 14.59 9.27
N ARG A 184 0.31 15.47 10.28
CA ARG A 184 -0.63 15.49 11.38
C ARG A 184 -1.40 16.80 11.38
N PHE A 185 -2.69 16.73 11.62
CA PHE A 185 -3.57 17.89 11.82
C PHE A 185 -3.88 18.08 13.30
N GLU A 186 -3.92 19.36 13.67
CA GLU A 186 -4.46 19.86 14.95
C GLU A 186 -5.52 20.90 14.62
N VAL A 187 -6.77 20.64 14.99
CA VAL A 187 -7.88 21.53 14.65
C VAL A 187 -7.82 22.82 15.49
N VAL A 188 -7.98 23.96 14.81
CA VAL A 188 -8.10 25.27 15.44
C VAL A 188 -9.47 25.38 16.11
N LYS A 189 -9.49 25.54 17.44
CA LYS A 189 -10.72 25.52 18.27
C LYS A 189 -11.44 26.87 18.36
N ASP A 190 -11.11 27.80 17.51
CA ASP A 190 -11.66 29.16 17.58
C ASP A 190 -13.10 29.21 17.09
N GLU A 191 -14.03 29.53 18.00
CA GLU A 191 -15.47 29.59 17.69
C GLU A 191 -15.85 30.72 16.72
N ARG A 192 -14.95 31.68 16.42
CA ARG A 192 -15.17 32.69 15.37
C ARG A 192 -15.28 32.06 13.98
N LEU A 193 -14.75 30.84 13.80
CA LEU A 193 -14.94 30.04 12.59
C LEU A 193 -16.37 29.52 12.40
N ILE A 194 -17.25 29.66 13.42
CA ILE A 194 -18.66 29.22 13.37
C ILE A 194 -19.53 30.45 13.26
N ILE A 195 -20.15 30.68 12.12
CA ILE A 195 -21.06 31.80 11.91
C ILE A 195 -22.42 31.46 12.50
N LYS A 196 -22.78 32.10 13.63
CA LYS A 196 -23.96 31.78 14.44
C LYS A 196 -25.19 32.63 14.05
N ASP A 197 -24.95 33.77 13.42
CA ASP A 197 -25.97 34.74 13.09
C ASP A 197 -26.16 34.81 11.57
N GLU A 198 -27.40 34.91 11.09
CA GLU A 198 -27.73 34.89 9.67
C GLU A 198 -27.25 36.14 8.94
N ASP A 199 -27.35 37.28 9.61
CA ASP A 199 -26.89 38.59 9.09
C ASP A 199 -25.35 38.68 8.95
N LYS A 200 -24.64 37.73 9.50
CA LYS A 200 -23.18 37.57 9.40
C LYS A 200 -22.76 36.44 8.46
N GLU A 201 -23.68 36.01 7.57
CA GLU A 201 -23.31 34.99 6.56
C GLU A 201 -22.09 35.46 5.76
N THR A 202 -21.08 34.58 5.70
CA THR A 202 -19.77 34.93 5.13
C THR A 202 -19.72 34.88 3.61
N PHE A 203 -20.62 34.11 3.00
CA PHE A 203 -20.64 33.93 1.55
C PHE A 203 -21.94 34.47 0.93
N ALA A 204 -21.83 35.45 0.05
CA ALA A 204 -22.96 35.96 -0.72
C ALA A 204 -23.60 34.86 -1.62
N SER A 205 -22.82 33.84 -2.02
CA SER A 205 -23.29 32.74 -2.83
C SER A 205 -22.65 31.43 -2.41
N TYR A 206 -23.10 30.85 -1.28
CA TYR A 206 -22.59 29.59 -0.74
C TYR A 206 -22.90 28.35 -1.61
N ARG A 207 -23.75 28.49 -2.64
CA ARG A 207 -24.04 27.43 -3.61
C ARG A 207 -23.09 27.43 -4.82
N ASN A 208 -22.21 28.42 -4.93
CA ASN A 208 -21.18 28.49 -5.96
C ASN A 208 -19.84 28.03 -5.38
N ALA A 209 -19.42 26.83 -5.74
CA ALA A 209 -18.19 26.22 -5.21
C ALA A 209 -16.94 27.05 -5.54
N ASP A 210 -16.84 27.58 -6.75
CA ASP A 210 -15.70 28.43 -7.16
C ASP A 210 -15.63 29.67 -6.28
N TYR A 211 -16.77 30.37 -6.09
CA TYR A 211 -16.83 31.55 -5.25
C TYR A 211 -16.43 31.26 -3.78
N VAL A 212 -16.96 30.19 -3.19
CA VAL A 212 -16.62 29.80 -1.81
C VAL A 212 -15.15 29.47 -1.70
N LYS A 213 -14.62 28.65 -2.62
CA LYS A 213 -13.21 28.28 -2.65
C LYS A 213 -12.31 29.52 -2.75
N ASP A 214 -12.54 30.40 -3.73
CA ASP A 214 -11.68 31.55 -4.00
C ASP A 214 -11.69 32.63 -2.89
N ASN A 215 -12.68 32.61 -2.00
CA ASN A 215 -12.79 33.56 -0.87
C ASN A 215 -12.49 32.90 0.50
N SER A 216 -12.32 31.61 0.58
CA SER A 216 -12.15 30.92 1.86
C SER A 216 -10.93 31.38 2.66
N THR A 217 -9.78 31.57 2.01
CA THR A 217 -8.56 32.05 2.70
C THR A 217 -8.77 33.46 3.25
N THR A 218 -9.36 34.37 2.46
CA THR A 218 -9.63 35.73 2.89
C THR A 218 -10.55 35.77 4.11
N ILE A 219 -11.67 35.03 4.07
CA ILE A 219 -12.67 35.00 5.14
C ILE A 219 -12.07 34.40 6.42
N ILE A 220 -11.35 33.30 6.33
CA ILE A 220 -10.72 32.69 7.50
C ILE A 220 -9.66 33.62 8.11
N ASN A 221 -8.90 34.34 7.28
CA ASN A 221 -7.94 35.36 7.74
C ASN A 221 -8.64 36.51 8.47
N GLU A 222 -9.78 36.99 7.97
CA GLU A 222 -10.58 38.03 8.64
C GLU A 222 -11.15 37.54 9.97
N LEU A 223 -11.58 36.31 10.06
CA LEU A 223 -12.18 35.74 11.27
C LEU A 223 -11.16 35.51 12.40
N ILE A 224 -10.02 34.92 12.10
CA ILE A 224 -9.09 34.44 13.13
C ILE A 224 -7.64 34.93 12.98
N GLY A 225 -7.31 35.59 11.86
CA GLY A 225 -5.97 36.07 11.53
C GLY A 225 -5.12 35.05 10.78
N GLU A 226 -4.33 35.54 9.83
CA GLU A 226 -3.51 34.75 8.92
C GLU A 226 -2.56 33.78 9.64
N ASN A 227 -1.98 34.16 10.75
CA ASN A 227 -0.98 33.37 11.47
C ASN A 227 -1.58 32.34 12.44
N SER A 228 -2.91 32.25 12.54
CA SER A 228 -3.60 31.38 13.49
C SER A 228 -3.77 29.95 12.98
N TYR A 229 -3.53 29.72 11.69
CA TYR A 229 -3.69 28.41 11.06
C TYR A 229 -2.70 28.21 9.88
N ASP A 230 -2.52 26.97 9.45
CA ASP A 230 -1.60 26.60 8.38
C ASP A 230 -2.31 26.08 7.14
N VAL A 231 -3.48 25.48 7.30
CA VAL A 231 -4.36 25.00 6.24
C VAL A 231 -5.80 25.18 6.67
N GLY A 232 -6.68 25.49 5.72
CA GLY A 232 -8.09 25.69 6.04
C GLY A 232 -9.02 25.19 4.94
N ILE A 233 -10.32 25.13 5.29
CA ILE A 233 -11.39 24.72 4.39
C ILE A 233 -12.71 25.32 4.86
N SER A 234 -13.56 25.74 3.93
CA SER A 234 -14.94 26.13 4.22
C SER A 234 -15.90 24.96 3.99
N LEU A 235 -16.81 24.72 4.93
CA LEU A 235 -17.70 23.55 4.91
C LEU A 235 -19.12 23.96 4.49
N ALA A 236 -19.63 23.36 3.44
CA ALA A 236 -20.97 23.59 2.90
C ALA A 236 -21.93 22.44 3.24
N TYR A 237 -23.20 22.76 3.45
CA TYR A 237 -24.23 21.73 3.71
C TYR A 237 -24.83 21.14 2.43
N THR A 238 -24.82 21.85 1.34
CA THR A 238 -25.55 21.42 0.14
C THR A 238 -25.06 20.06 -0.34
N ALA A 239 -26.00 19.18 -0.69
CA ALA A 239 -25.69 17.87 -1.27
C ALA A 239 -24.87 18.00 -2.56
N SER A 240 -24.96 19.16 -3.20
CA SER A 240 -24.21 19.49 -4.41
C SER A 240 -23.98 21.00 -4.44
N LEU A 241 -22.72 21.40 -4.49
CA LEU A 241 -22.33 22.81 -4.60
C LEU A 241 -22.61 23.38 -6.01
N LYS A 242 -22.53 22.57 -7.05
CA LYS A 242 -22.82 22.89 -8.44
C LYS A 242 -22.92 21.60 -9.25
N LYS A 243 -24.10 21.26 -9.81
CA LYS A 243 -24.28 20.12 -10.73
C LYS A 243 -23.58 18.80 -10.30
N GLY A 244 -23.65 18.39 -9.02
CA GLY A 244 -23.04 17.16 -8.53
C GLY A 244 -21.67 17.34 -7.84
N VAL A 245 -21.03 18.50 -7.97
CA VAL A 245 -19.78 18.81 -7.27
C VAL A 245 -20.01 18.88 -5.76
N ARG A 246 -19.21 18.14 -5.00
CA ARG A 246 -19.29 18.08 -3.53
C ARG A 246 -18.09 18.71 -2.84
N GLY A 247 -17.04 19.00 -3.58
CA GLY A 247 -15.84 19.67 -3.10
C GLY A 247 -15.06 20.31 -4.23
N LEU A 248 -14.18 21.22 -3.87
CA LEU A 248 -13.30 21.95 -4.78
C LEU A 248 -12.16 22.55 -3.98
N ALA A 249 -10.91 22.44 -4.46
CA ALA A 249 -9.76 23.04 -3.83
C ALA A 249 -8.77 23.64 -4.82
N TYR A 250 -7.91 24.53 -4.33
CA TYR A 250 -6.79 25.05 -5.09
C TYR A 250 -5.59 24.09 -5.00
N LEU A 251 -5.14 23.60 -6.14
CA LEU A 251 -4.02 22.64 -6.18
C LEU A 251 -2.74 23.30 -5.64
N GLU A 252 -2.07 22.63 -4.67
CA GLU A 252 -0.87 23.13 -3.98
C GLU A 252 -1.11 24.43 -3.17
N GLY A 253 -2.35 24.70 -2.77
CA GLY A 253 -2.74 25.92 -2.06
C GLY A 253 -2.06 26.11 -0.72
N VAL A 254 -1.79 25.03 0.02
CA VAL A 254 -1.19 25.07 1.37
C VAL A 254 0.21 25.69 1.39
N TYR A 255 0.89 25.76 0.26
CA TYR A 255 2.24 26.29 0.15
C TYR A 255 2.29 27.82 -0.10
N LYS A 256 1.14 28.46 -0.17
CA LYS A 256 1.01 29.91 -0.42
C LYS A 256 0.07 30.54 0.62
N ALA A 257 0.49 31.62 1.24
CA ALA A 257 -0.27 32.27 2.30
C ALA A 257 -1.68 32.71 1.87
N ASN A 258 -1.84 33.13 0.63
CA ASN A 258 -3.10 33.65 0.09
C ASN A 258 -4.05 32.59 -0.49
N THR A 259 -3.66 31.29 -0.49
CA THR A 259 -4.48 30.20 -1.00
C THR A 259 -4.53 28.98 -0.07
N LYS A 260 -3.94 29.08 1.13
CA LYS A 260 -3.79 27.95 2.06
C LYS A 260 -5.11 27.39 2.60
N ALA A 261 -6.21 28.08 2.38
CA ALA A 261 -7.55 27.65 2.73
C ALA A 261 -8.53 27.73 1.56
N ASP A 262 -8.04 27.91 0.33
CA ASP A 262 -8.90 27.95 -0.86
C ASP A 262 -9.43 26.55 -1.19
N ALA A 263 -10.32 26.10 -0.34
CA ALA A 263 -11.02 24.84 -0.45
C ALA A 263 -12.43 24.91 0.13
N VAL A 264 -13.33 24.15 -0.47
CA VAL A 264 -14.69 23.92 0.01
C VAL A 264 -15.05 22.46 -0.08
N ALA A 265 -15.76 21.94 0.92
CA ALA A 265 -16.30 20.58 0.92
C ALA A 265 -17.67 20.54 1.60
N VAL A 266 -18.50 19.56 1.24
CA VAL A 266 -19.67 19.20 2.03
C VAL A 266 -19.24 18.56 3.36
N LEU A 267 -20.16 18.46 4.33
CA LEU A 267 -19.94 17.86 5.65
C LEU A 267 -19.75 16.32 5.57
N THR A 268 -18.80 15.88 4.78
CA THR A 268 -18.43 14.48 4.59
C THR A 268 -16.92 14.35 4.69
N LYS A 269 -16.44 13.54 5.64
CA LYS A 269 -15.00 13.47 5.97
C LYS A 269 -14.13 12.98 4.82
N GLU A 270 -14.63 12.04 4.02
CA GLU A 270 -13.94 11.56 2.81
C GLU A 270 -13.75 12.67 1.77
N VAL A 271 -14.75 13.58 1.63
CA VAL A 271 -14.64 14.74 0.73
C VAL A 271 -13.65 15.74 1.28
N ILE A 272 -13.71 16.04 2.58
CA ILE A 272 -12.76 16.93 3.25
C ILE A 272 -11.32 16.41 3.08
N ALA A 273 -11.12 15.10 3.27
CA ALA A 273 -9.79 14.49 3.07
C ALA A 273 -9.29 14.65 1.63
N HIS A 274 -10.16 14.48 0.66
CA HIS A 274 -9.84 14.65 -0.77
C HIS A 274 -9.45 16.10 -1.10
N GLU A 275 -10.25 17.08 -0.68
CA GLU A 275 -9.98 18.49 -0.98
C GLU A 275 -8.72 19.00 -0.26
N ILE A 276 -8.49 18.58 0.98
CA ILE A 276 -7.22 18.84 1.66
C ILE A 276 -6.06 18.18 0.89
N GLY A 277 -6.24 16.99 0.34
CA GLY A 277 -5.24 16.34 -0.51
C GLY A 277 -4.83 17.21 -1.71
N HIS A 278 -5.76 17.88 -2.37
CA HIS A 278 -5.46 18.86 -3.43
C HIS A 278 -4.67 20.06 -2.92
N LEU A 279 -5.01 20.60 -1.75
CA LEU A 279 -4.22 21.69 -1.14
C LEU A 279 -2.75 21.28 -0.92
N PHE A 280 -2.48 20.00 -0.62
CA PHE A 280 -1.12 19.44 -0.50
C PHE A 280 -0.49 19.05 -1.84
N GLY A 281 -1.19 19.19 -2.95
CA GLY A 281 -0.69 18.92 -4.29
C GLY A 281 -1.03 17.53 -4.85
N GLY A 282 -1.85 16.75 -4.16
CA GLY A 282 -2.42 15.51 -4.69
C GLY A 282 -3.29 15.79 -5.91
N ARG A 283 -3.04 15.10 -7.01
CA ARG A 283 -3.89 15.14 -8.20
C ARG A 283 -4.83 13.95 -8.22
N HIS A 284 -5.86 14.02 -9.04
CA HIS A 284 -6.71 12.86 -9.29
C HIS A 284 -5.89 11.69 -9.82
N THR A 285 -6.18 10.48 -9.32
CA THR A 285 -5.44 9.25 -9.63
C THR A 285 -6.15 8.36 -10.64
N PHE A 286 -7.40 8.69 -10.98
CA PHE A 286 -8.20 7.91 -11.91
C PHE A 286 -8.04 8.38 -13.36
N GLY A 287 -8.17 7.39 -14.28
CA GLY A 287 -8.28 7.65 -15.71
C GLY A 287 -9.66 7.28 -16.24
N ASN A 288 -10.14 7.97 -17.29
CA ASN A 288 -11.34 7.62 -18.06
C ASN A 288 -12.68 7.63 -17.30
N TYR A 289 -12.86 8.58 -16.37
CA TYR A 289 -14.16 8.80 -15.73
C TYR A 289 -15.01 9.76 -16.57
N ASN A 290 -16.21 9.32 -17.02
CA ASN A 290 -17.16 10.11 -17.83
C ASN A 290 -16.55 10.82 -19.06
N GLY A 291 -15.50 10.25 -19.67
CA GLY A 291 -14.84 10.86 -20.82
C GLY A 291 -13.99 12.08 -20.48
N SER A 292 -13.83 12.41 -19.19
CA SER A 292 -12.88 13.42 -18.76
C SER A 292 -11.48 12.83 -18.69
N GLU A 293 -10.52 13.44 -19.35
CA GLU A 293 -9.11 13.06 -19.28
C GLU A 293 -8.52 13.55 -17.97
N ALA A 294 -8.10 12.62 -17.11
CA ALA A 294 -7.19 12.96 -16.04
C ALA A 294 -5.78 13.13 -16.64
N TYR A 295 -5.11 14.23 -16.27
CA TYR A 295 -3.83 14.57 -16.90
C TYR A 295 -2.67 13.67 -16.46
N ASP A 296 -2.10 13.07 -17.43
CA ASP A 296 -0.81 12.50 -17.79
C ASP A 296 -0.09 11.49 -16.89
N SER A 297 0.44 11.79 -15.74
CA SER A 297 1.43 10.90 -15.09
C SER A 297 0.94 10.16 -13.85
N GLU A 298 -0.26 10.45 -13.38
CA GLU A 298 -0.77 9.94 -12.10
C GLU A 298 -1.96 9.00 -12.24
N LYS A 299 -2.22 8.52 -13.44
CA LYS A 299 -3.30 7.58 -13.75
C LYS A 299 -2.95 6.19 -13.25
N THR A 300 -3.22 5.96 -11.97
CA THR A 300 -2.95 4.71 -11.28
C THR A 300 -4.21 3.94 -10.94
N GLU A 301 -5.40 4.51 -11.23
CA GLU A 301 -6.68 3.90 -10.95
C GLU A 301 -7.61 4.03 -12.15
N TYR A 302 -8.42 3.00 -12.38
CA TYR A 302 -9.44 2.99 -13.44
C TYR A 302 -10.78 3.46 -12.90
N ASP A 303 -11.63 4.01 -13.78
CA ASP A 303 -12.96 4.51 -13.48
C ASP A 303 -12.93 5.46 -12.28
N ARG A 304 -13.60 5.11 -11.20
CA ARG A 304 -13.70 5.96 -9.99
C ARG A 304 -12.57 5.75 -9.00
N GLY A 305 -11.75 4.71 -9.14
CA GLY A 305 -10.70 4.36 -8.21
C GLY A 305 -11.18 4.10 -6.78
N THR A 306 -10.26 4.00 -5.82
CA THR A 306 -10.55 3.73 -4.39
C THR A 306 -9.67 4.50 -3.41
N SER A 307 -8.63 5.19 -3.88
CA SER A 307 -7.75 6.00 -3.02
C SER A 307 -8.38 7.35 -2.65
N VAL A 308 -7.76 8.08 -1.71
CA VAL A 308 -8.23 9.41 -1.28
C VAL A 308 -8.39 10.36 -2.45
N MET A 309 -7.44 10.35 -3.41
CA MET A 309 -7.47 11.24 -4.57
C MET A 309 -8.32 10.71 -5.73
N SER A 310 -9.23 9.77 -5.48
CA SER A 310 -10.18 9.22 -6.44
C SER A 310 -11.64 9.45 -6.03
N TYR A 311 -12.61 8.92 -6.78
CA TYR A 311 -14.04 9.15 -6.55
C TYR A 311 -14.81 7.93 -6.04
N GLY A 312 -14.19 6.75 -6.01
CA GLY A 312 -14.80 5.52 -5.49
C GLY A 312 -14.76 5.44 -3.97
N SER A 313 -15.19 4.32 -3.40
CA SER A 313 -15.19 4.01 -1.96
C SER A 313 -14.52 2.66 -1.71
N PRO A 314 -13.87 2.46 -0.54
CA PRO A 314 -13.57 3.45 0.50
C PRO A 314 -12.37 4.31 0.10
N ARG A 315 -12.34 5.57 0.53
CA ARG A 315 -11.22 6.50 0.31
C ARG A 315 -10.44 6.66 1.60
N ASP A 316 -9.74 5.62 2.00
CA ASP A 316 -9.07 5.52 3.29
C ASP A 316 -7.54 5.33 3.20
N PHE A 317 -6.95 5.60 2.02
CA PHE A 317 -5.51 5.53 1.78
C PHE A 317 -5.10 6.40 0.59
N PHE A 318 -3.82 6.80 0.55
CA PHE A 318 -3.22 7.45 -0.62
C PHE A 318 -2.53 6.43 -1.52
N SER A 319 -2.65 6.60 -2.85
CA SER A 319 -1.85 5.83 -3.81
C SER A 319 -0.37 6.18 -3.70
N LEU A 320 0.53 5.28 -4.15
CA LEU A 320 1.97 5.53 -4.13
C LEU A 320 2.36 6.77 -4.93
N SER A 321 1.68 7.06 -6.05
CA SER A 321 1.89 8.27 -6.83
C SER A 321 1.52 9.54 -6.06
N SER A 322 0.38 9.54 -5.36
CA SER A 322 -0.02 10.64 -4.50
C SER A 322 0.94 10.83 -3.32
N ILE A 323 1.38 9.73 -2.70
CA ILE A 323 2.38 9.75 -1.62
C ILE A 323 3.68 10.37 -2.11
N GLN A 324 4.21 9.87 -3.24
CA GLN A 324 5.45 10.38 -3.84
C GLN A 324 5.36 11.90 -4.07
N ARG A 325 4.32 12.33 -4.75
CA ARG A 325 4.13 13.74 -5.13
C ARG A 325 3.99 14.65 -3.92
N ILE A 326 3.12 14.32 -2.98
CA ILE A 326 2.88 15.15 -1.79
C ILE A 326 4.13 15.19 -0.91
N ARG A 327 4.78 14.05 -0.67
CA ARG A 327 5.99 14.00 0.16
C ARG A 327 7.16 14.76 -0.46
N GLU A 328 7.35 14.71 -1.77
CA GLU A 328 8.34 15.54 -2.46
C GLU A 328 8.11 17.04 -2.21
N ARG A 329 6.85 17.49 -2.21
CA ARG A 329 6.53 18.88 -1.88
C ARG A 329 6.80 19.23 -0.42
N LEU A 330 6.44 18.34 0.50
CA LEU A 330 6.64 18.53 1.94
C LEU A 330 8.12 18.70 2.32
N THR A 331 9.06 18.10 1.60
CA THR A 331 10.51 18.27 1.85
C THR A 331 10.99 19.69 1.52
N LYS A 332 10.27 20.42 0.67
CA LYS A 332 10.60 21.80 0.26
C LYS A 332 10.02 22.86 1.19
N VAL A 333 9.15 22.47 2.13
CA VAL A 333 8.51 23.39 3.08
C VAL A 333 9.45 23.59 4.29
N PRO A 334 9.66 24.84 4.76
CA PRO A 334 10.44 25.09 5.97
C PRO A 334 9.85 24.35 7.19
N VAL A 335 10.74 23.89 8.07
CA VAL A 335 10.35 23.26 9.35
C VAL A 335 9.77 24.34 10.27
N LYS A 336 8.63 24.05 10.89
CA LYS A 336 7.94 24.93 11.83
C LYS A 336 8.33 24.57 13.27
N ALA A 337 8.18 25.52 14.19
CA ALA A 337 8.57 25.31 15.60
C ALA A 337 7.77 24.20 16.32
N TYR A 338 6.59 23.83 15.81
CA TYR A 338 5.75 22.77 16.36
C TYR A 338 5.80 21.45 15.56
N ASP A 339 6.58 21.41 14.46
CA ASP A 339 6.88 20.12 13.80
C ASP A 339 7.72 19.24 14.75
N LYS A 340 7.59 17.93 14.62
CA LYS A 340 8.27 16.96 15.49
C LYS A 340 9.35 16.23 14.71
N THR A 341 10.53 16.12 15.29
CA THR A 341 11.64 15.38 14.68
C THR A 341 11.77 14.02 15.34
N PHE A 342 11.97 13.00 14.52
CA PHE A 342 12.19 11.61 14.90
C PHE A 342 13.56 11.18 14.38
N THR A 343 14.12 10.15 14.99
CA THR A 343 15.30 9.46 14.46
C THR A 343 14.87 8.05 14.13
N THR A 344 14.70 7.77 12.85
CA THR A 344 14.29 6.46 12.34
C THR A 344 15.02 6.18 11.02
N GLN A 345 15.18 4.92 10.68
CA GLN A 345 15.75 4.49 9.42
C GLN A 345 14.61 4.07 8.46
N ALA A 346 14.84 4.19 7.17
CA ALA A 346 13.87 3.76 6.20
C ALA A 346 13.91 2.24 6.01
N PRO A 347 12.77 1.60 5.74
CA PRO A 347 12.74 0.22 5.30
C PRO A 347 13.56 0.08 4.01
N ARG A 348 14.04 -1.12 3.75
CA ARG A 348 14.85 -1.43 2.57
C ARG A 348 14.32 -2.64 1.84
N ILE A 349 13.96 -2.44 0.59
CA ILE A 349 13.61 -3.51 -0.35
C ILE A 349 14.91 -4.15 -0.84
N ASP A 350 14.99 -5.46 -0.85
CA ASP A 350 16.05 -6.16 -1.55
C ASP A 350 15.75 -6.17 -3.07
N HIS A 351 16.12 -5.07 -3.73
CA HIS A 351 15.90 -4.88 -5.17
C HIS A 351 16.51 -5.99 -6.03
N SER A 352 17.53 -6.70 -5.53
CA SER A 352 18.16 -7.81 -6.27
C SER A 352 17.23 -9.01 -6.45
N LYS A 353 16.19 -9.12 -5.64
CA LYS A 353 15.19 -10.20 -5.68
C LYS A 353 13.92 -9.82 -6.44
N ILE A 354 13.79 -8.56 -6.83
CA ILE A 354 12.70 -8.11 -7.68
C ILE A 354 13.20 -8.10 -9.12
N LYS A 355 12.61 -8.96 -9.95
CA LYS A 355 12.94 -8.94 -11.37
C LYS A 355 12.38 -7.66 -11.99
N SER A 356 13.13 -7.02 -12.88
CA SER A 356 12.65 -5.87 -13.65
C SER A 356 11.45 -6.22 -14.55
N HIS A 357 11.31 -7.51 -14.88
CA HIS A 357 10.26 -7.99 -15.78
C HIS A 357 9.84 -9.42 -15.45
N TYR A 358 8.53 -9.64 -15.37
CA TYR A 358 7.88 -10.95 -15.27
C TYR A 358 7.01 -11.20 -16.50
N THR A 359 6.79 -12.48 -16.81
CA THR A 359 5.83 -12.89 -17.84
C THR A 359 4.88 -13.91 -17.26
N ILE A 360 3.58 -13.74 -17.49
CA ILE A 360 2.53 -14.69 -17.11
C ILE A 360 1.60 -14.96 -18.28
N PRO A 361 0.99 -16.15 -18.36
CA PRO A 361 -0.08 -16.42 -19.31
C PRO A 361 -1.35 -15.65 -18.92
N LYS A 362 -2.10 -15.24 -19.93
CA LYS A 362 -3.47 -14.72 -19.76
C LYS A 362 -4.33 -15.70 -18.96
N GLY A 363 -5.16 -15.18 -18.09
CA GLY A 363 -6.01 -16.03 -17.24
C GLY A 363 -5.32 -16.59 -15.99
N THR A 364 -4.12 -16.12 -15.64
CA THR A 364 -3.35 -16.55 -14.48
C THR A 364 -3.50 -15.55 -13.33
N PHE A 365 -3.74 -16.03 -12.11
CA PHE A 365 -3.64 -15.22 -10.89
C PHE A 365 -2.18 -14.95 -10.54
N PHE A 366 -1.91 -13.78 -10.01
CA PHE A 366 -0.54 -13.42 -9.62
C PHE A 366 -0.46 -12.58 -8.35
N GLN A 367 0.71 -12.60 -7.74
CA GLN A 367 1.03 -11.93 -6.48
C GLN A 367 2.46 -11.44 -6.51
N PHE A 368 2.78 -10.38 -5.74
CA PHE A 368 4.14 -9.91 -5.53
C PHE A 368 4.62 -10.28 -4.13
N TYR A 369 5.74 -10.97 -4.05
CA TYR A 369 6.53 -11.07 -2.83
C TYR A 369 7.56 -9.94 -2.83
N ILE A 370 7.49 -9.05 -1.83
CA ILE A 370 8.36 -7.89 -1.70
C ILE A 370 9.33 -8.15 -0.55
N PRO A 371 10.55 -8.59 -0.83
CA PRO A 371 11.55 -8.86 0.21
C PRO A 371 12.05 -7.53 0.78
N ALA A 372 11.71 -7.24 2.01
CA ALA A 372 12.10 -6.00 2.68
C ALA A 372 12.44 -6.25 4.15
N THR A 373 13.26 -5.37 4.68
CA THR A 373 13.65 -5.33 6.11
C THR A 373 13.64 -3.89 6.59
N ASP A 374 13.49 -3.71 7.89
CA ASP A 374 13.60 -2.43 8.53
C ASP A 374 14.45 -2.56 9.80
N PRO A 375 15.42 -1.66 10.03
CA PRO A 375 16.28 -1.72 11.22
C PRO A 375 15.58 -1.36 12.54
N ASP A 376 14.49 -0.57 12.45
CA ASP A 376 13.81 0.02 13.59
C ASP A 376 12.43 -0.59 13.84
N SER A 377 11.88 -1.34 12.88
CA SER A 377 10.55 -1.90 12.94
C SER A 377 10.50 -3.36 12.51
N GLU A 378 9.84 -4.19 13.30
CA GLU A 378 9.52 -5.56 12.91
C GLU A 378 8.29 -5.65 12.00
N GLN A 379 7.49 -4.58 11.91
CA GLN A 379 6.26 -4.54 11.14
C GLN A 379 6.39 -3.62 9.93
N LEU A 380 6.21 -4.18 8.75
CA LEU A 380 6.19 -3.48 7.48
C LEU A 380 4.78 -3.46 6.89
N LEU A 381 4.46 -2.38 6.20
CA LEU A 381 3.27 -2.26 5.38
C LEU A 381 3.66 -2.24 3.90
N TYR A 382 2.93 -3.01 3.10
CA TYR A 382 3.14 -3.17 1.67
C TYR A 382 2.00 -2.53 0.89
N ASN A 383 2.34 -1.76 -0.13
CA ASN A 383 1.40 -1.09 -1.02
C ASN A 383 1.82 -1.34 -2.46
N VAL A 384 0.95 -1.94 -3.28
CA VAL A 384 1.24 -2.24 -4.68
C VAL A 384 0.24 -1.54 -5.56
N ASN A 385 0.74 -0.74 -6.51
CA ASN A 385 -0.09 -0.01 -7.45
C ASN A 385 0.31 -0.28 -8.90
N GLN A 386 -0.65 -0.50 -9.79
CA GLN A 386 -0.40 -0.37 -11.21
C GLN A 386 -0.16 1.10 -11.54
N HIS A 387 0.88 1.44 -12.31
CA HIS A 387 1.31 2.82 -12.54
C HIS A 387 1.13 3.29 -14.01
N ASP A 388 0.55 2.49 -14.86
CA ASP A 388 0.38 2.79 -16.29
C ASP A 388 -1.07 2.60 -16.78
N VAL A 389 -2.04 2.91 -15.96
CA VAL A 389 -3.45 2.90 -16.35
C VAL A 389 -3.66 3.98 -17.40
N ARG A 390 -3.81 3.59 -18.68
CA ARG A 390 -3.91 4.51 -19.81
C ARG A 390 -5.35 4.85 -20.15
N ASN A 391 -5.58 6.09 -20.58
CA ASN A 391 -6.78 6.49 -21.31
C ASN A 391 -6.58 6.22 -22.80
N GLY A 392 -7.56 5.61 -23.44
CA GLY A 392 -7.62 5.51 -24.89
C GLY A 392 -8.50 4.38 -25.35
N ALA A 393 -9.19 4.59 -26.47
CA ALA A 393 -10.11 3.65 -27.10
C ALA A 393 -9.45 2.36 -27.64
N GLU A 394 -8.13 2.24 -27.54
CA GLU A 394 -7.39 1.21 -28.27
C GLU A 394 -6.97 -0.02 -27.44
N THR A 395 -7.12 0.01 -26.10
CA THR A 395 -6.86 -1.17 -25.26
C THR A 395 -7.89 -1.27 -24.15
N PRO A 396 -8.62 -2.39 -24.05
CA PRO A 396 -9.43 -2.64 -22.87
C PRO A 396 -8.51 -2.68 -21.67
N ILE A 397 -8.65 -1.67 -20.80
CA ILE A 397 -7.83 -1.51 -19.61
C ILE A 397 -8.29 -2.56 -18.61
N THR A 398 -7.41 -3.46 -18.24
CA THR A 398 -7.65 -4.32 -17.10
C THR A 398 -7.23 -3.56 -15.88
N GLN A 399 -8.19 -3.35 -15.03
CA GLN A 399 -8.01 -2.69 -13.76
C GLN A 399 -7.45 -3.69 -12.76
N TYR A 400 -6.37 -3.28 -12.09
CA TYR A 400 -5.94 -3.89 -10.84
C TYR A 400 -6.27 -2.94 -9.70
N ILE A 401 -6.90 -3.47 -8.66
CA ILE A 401 -7.17 -2.68 -7.46
C ILE A 401 -5.85 -2.25 -6.85
N ILE A 402 -5.72 -0.95 -6.63
CA ILE A 402 -4.66 -0.40 -5.82
C ILE A 402 -4.80 -0.98 -4.41
N TYR A 403 -3.72 -1.57 -3.92
CA TYR A 403 -3.65 -2.04 -2.56
C TYR A 403 -3.36 -0.88 -1.62
N LYS A 404 -4.24 -0.69 -0.65
CA LYS A 404 -3.90 0.06 0.54
C LYS A 404 -2.83 -0.71 1.33
N SER A 405 -2.12 0.00 2.19
CA SER A 405 -1.09 -0.59 3.04
C SER A 405 -1.58 -1.82 3.79
N THR A 406 -0.87 -2.93 3.65
CA THR A 406 -1.18 -4.23 4.26
C THR A 406 0.08 -4.84 4.85
N SER A 407 -0.04 -5.53 5.97
CA SER A 407 1.05 -6.35 6.51
C SER A 407 1.21 -7.71 5.80
N ALA A 408 0.31 -8.04 4.87
CA ALA A 408 0.39 -9.29 4.12
C ALA A 408 1.49 -9.24 3.06
N ASN A 409 2.38 -10.22 3.06
CA ASN A 409 3.40 -10.44 2.06
C ASN A 409 3.49 -11.96 1.76
N PRO A 410 3.16 -12.44 0.58
CA PRO A 410 2.98 -11.71 -0.69
C PRO A 410 1.68 -10.90 -0.80
N VAL A 411 1.74 -9.82 -1.58
CA VAL A 411 0.58 -9.00 -1.93
C VAL A 411 -0.08 -9.59 -3.17
N THR A 412 -1.30 -10.08 -3.02
CA THR A 412 -2.08 -10.65 -4.13
C THR A 412 -2.74 -9.57 -4.95
N ILE A 413 -2.60 -9.62 -6.26
CA ILE A 413 -3.19 -8.66 -7.19
C ILE A 413 -4.58 -9.13 -7.60
N LYS A 414 -5.57 -8.25 -7.44
CA LYS A 414 -6.99 -8.50 -7.67
C LYS A 414 -7.57 -7.39 -8.54
N THR A 415 -8.67 -7.67 -9.24
CA THR A 415 -9.44 -6.67 -9.99
C THR A 415 -10.68 -6.19 -9.22
N GLU A 416 -11.03 -6.84 -8.12
CA GLU A 416 -12.12 -6.44 -7.22
C GLU A 416 -11.68 -6.61 -5.76
N TYR A 417 -12.27 -5.81 -4.87
CA TYR A 417 -11.98 -5.89 -3.44
C TYR A 417 -12.64 -7.12 -2.81
N HIS A 418 -11.84 -8.07 -2.37
CA HIS A 418 -12.27 -9.23 -1.61
C HIS A 418 -11.40 -9.42 -0.36
N GLU A 419 -12.03 -9.73 0.77
CA GLU A 419 -11.33 -9.89 2.05
C GLU A 419 -10.44 -11.13 2.10
N ASN A 420 -10.88 -12.19 1.43
CA ASN A 420 -10.11 -13.42 1.42
C ASN A 420 -9.80 -13.87 -0.02
N LEU A 421 -8.69 -14.59 -0.16
CA LEU A 421 -8.21 -15.04 -1.45
C LEU A 421 -9.15 -16.09 -2.09
N GLY A 422 -9.90 -16.84 -1.27
CA GLY A 422 -10.90 -17.80 -1.75
C GLY A 422 -12.06 -17.11 -2.50
N ASP A 423 -12.57 -16.00 -1.96
CA ASP A 423 -13.64 -15.22 -2.62
C ASP A 423 -13.16 -14.62 -3.94
N VAL A 424 -11.88 -14.19 -4.01
CA VAL A 424 -11.24 -13.73 -5.25
C VAL A 424 -11.34 -14.79 -6.32
N VAL A 425 -10.95 -16.01 -6.03
CA VAL A 425 -10.93 -17.10 -7.00
C VAL A 425 -12.33 -17.56 -7.39
N ALA A 426 -13.28 -17.54 -6.46
CA ALA A 426 -14.63 -18.07 -6.69
C ALA A 426 -15.54 -17.12 -7.50
N ASN A 427 -15.39 -15.82 -7.33
CA ASN A 427 -16.33 -14.84 -7.88
C ASN A 427 -15.82 -14.15 -9.15
N SER A 428 -14.62 -14.47 -9.58
CA SER A 428 -14.00 -13.63 -10.55
C SER A 428 -13.46 -14.39 -11.74
N GLY A 429 -13.81 -13.91 -12.86
CA GLY A 429 -12.95 -14.00 -14.03
C GLY A 429 -11.68 -13.11 -13.88
N LEU A 430 -11.07 -13.08 -12.70
CA LEU A 430 -10.08 -12.07 -12.28
C LEU A 430 -8.64 -12.34 -12.63
N ALA A 431 -8.39 -13.42 -13.26
CA ALA A 431 -7.12 -13.58 -13.92
C ALA A 431 -7.05 -12.55 -15.04
N GLN A 432 -5.92 -11.89 -15.18
CA GLN A 432 -5.71 -10.92 -16.24
C GLN A 432 -6.16 -11.45 -17.59
N GLN A 433 -7.21 -10.85 -18.17
CA GLN A 433 -7.83 -11.28 -19.43
C GLN A 433 -7.31 -10.50 -20.64
N THR A 434 -6.52 -9.45 -20.43
CA THR A 434 -5.97 -8.61 -21.49
C THR A 434 -4.47 -8.83 -21.60
N THR A 435 -4.01 -9.09 -22.83
CA THR A 435 -2.56 -9.17 -23.12
C THR A 435 -1.95 -7.77 -23.13
N GLY A 436 -0.70 -7.67 -22.74
CA GLY A 436 0.02 -6.41 -22.67
C GLY A 436 1.12 -6.41 -21.60
N THR A 437 1.84 -5.31 -21.51
CA THR A 437 2.82 -5.09 -20.45
C THR A 437 2.31 -4.00 -19.52
N PHE A 438 2.33 -4.30 -18.23
CA PHE A 438 1.82 -3.45 -17.15
C PHE A 438 2.93 -3.13 -16.18
N THR A 439 3.03 -1.86 -15.78
CA THR A 439 4.02 -1.37 -14.82
C THR A 439 3.41 -1.36 -13.42
N PHE A 440 4.13 -1.90 -12.44
CA PHE A 440 3.74 -1.92 -11.05
C PHE A 440 4.78 -1.26 -10.17
N TRP A 441 4.31 -0.41 -9.26
CA TRP A 441 5.08 0.11 -8.16
C TRP A 441 4.83 -0.73 -6.91
N LEU A 442 5.92 -1.11 -6.26
CA LEU A 442 5.97 -1.95 -5.09
C LEU A 442 6.52 -1.12 -3.93
N GLY A 443 5.65 -0.59 -3.09
CA GLY A 443 6.01 0.25 -1.95
C GLY A 443 6.07 -0.54 -0.65
N VAL A 444 7.02 -0.18 0.21
CA VAL A 444 7.13 -0.66 1.59
C VAL A 444 7.25 0.54 2.51
N SER A 445 6.55 0.51 3.64
CA SER A 445 6.63 1.54 4.68
C SER A 445 6.72 0.92 6.08
N ASP A 446 7.30 1.68 7.01
CA ASP A 446 7.47 1.33 8.42
C ASP A 446 6.35 1.89 9.31
N ALA A 447 5.26 2.40 8.73
CA ALA A 447 4.15 2.97 9.48
C ALA A 447 3.57 1.94 10.47
N PRO A 448 3.52 2.23 11.77
CA PRO A 448 2.96 1.30 12.73
C PRO A 448 1.45 1.19 12.54
N LEU A 449 0.95 -0.04 12.52
CA LEU A 449 -0.49 -0.29 12.52
C LEU A 449 -1.10 0.15 13.86
N GLN A 450 -2.19 0.93 13.78
CA GLN A 450 -3.00 1.27 14.94
C GLN A 450 -2.25 2.04 16.04
N SER A 451 -1.23 2.83 15.71
CA SER A 451 -0.53 3.63 16.71
C SER A 451 -1.38 4.80 17.21
N SER A 452 -1.36 5.02 18.54
CA SER A 452 -1.93 6.23 19.16
C SER A 452 -0.88 7.33 19.38
N ALA A 453 0.39 7.02 19.20
CA ALA A 453 1.52 7.95 19.32
C ALA A 453 1.84 8.59 17.97
N ASP A 454 2.47 9.75 18.00
CA ASP A 454 3.04 10.35 16.81
C ASP A 454 4.27 9.55 16.35
N TYR A 455 4.44 9.47 15.05
CA TYR A 455 5.57 8.83 14.37
C TYR A 455 5.83 9.53 13.05
N ILE A 456 6.92 9.19 12.41
CA ILE A 456 7.18 9.55 11.01
C ILE A 456 7.26 8.27 10.19
N VAL A 457 6.58 8.24 9.06
CA VAL A 457 6.62 7.12 8.13
C VAL A 457 7.77 7.29 7.14
N GLN A 458 8.51 6.22 6.89
CA GLN A 458 9.54 6.13 5.86
C GLN A 458 9.15 5.10 4.82
N TYR A 459 9.75 5.23 3.64
CA TYR A 459 9.41 4.39 2.48
C TYR A 459 10.65 3.88 1.75
N ASP A 460 10.48 2.72 1.13
CA ASP A 460 11.26 2.30 -0.04
C ASP A 460 10.31 1.88 -1.17
N LEU A 461 10.76 2.02 -2.41
CA LEU A 461 9.93 1.83 -3.60
C LEU A 461 10.71 1.11 -4.70
N ALA A 462 10.12 0.06 -5.26
CA ALA A 462 10.63 -0.64 -6.43
C ALA A 462 9.61 -0.59 -7.57
N GLU A 463 10.11 -0.70 -8.80
CA GLU A 463 9.30 -0.84 -10.00
C GLU A 463 9.55 -2.19 -10.67
N THR A 464 8.51 -2.77 -11.23
CA THR A 464 8.60 -3.96 -12.07
C THR A 464 7.54 -3.95 -13.17
N LYS A 465 7.79 -4.70 -14.24
CA LYS A 465 6.84 -4.87 -15.35
C LYS A 465 6.32 -6.30 -15.40
N VAL A 466 5.06 -6.46 -15.72
CA VAL A 466 4.41 -7.77 -15.92
C VAL A 466 3.85 -7.82 -17.33
N THR A 467 4.41 -8.68 -18.17
CA THR A 467 3.86 -8.96 -19.50
C THR A 467 2.89 -10.14 -19.41
N VAL A 468 1.67 -9.89 -19.83
CA VAL A 468 0.61 -10.90 -19.98
C VAL A 468 0.57 -11.31 -21.45
N LYS A 469 0.75 -12.60 -21.73
CA LYS A 469 0.74 -13.17 -23.10
C LYS A 469 -0.36 -14.21 -23.22
N ASP A 470 -0.80 -14.44 -24.46
CA ASP A 470 -1.60 -15.63 -24.75
C ASP A 470 -0.77 -16.87 -24.41
N GLY A 471 -1.43 -17.86 -23.82
CA GLY A 471 -0.78 -19.08 -23.35
C GLY A 471 -1.71 -19.90 -22.46
N THR A 472 -1.21 -21.01 -21.96
CA THR A 472 -1.96 -21.86 -21.04
C THR A 472 -1.95 -21.24 -19.63
N PRO A 473 -3.09 -20.82 -19.07
CA PRO A 473 -3.14 -20.21 -17.73
C PRO A 473 -2.65 -21.18 -16.67
N PHE A 474 -1.90 -20.68 -15.69
CA PHE A 474 -1.51 -21.43 -14.51
C PHE A 474 -2.76 -21.65 -13.65
N LYS A 475 -3.29 -22.87 -13.65
CA LYS A 475 -4.58 -23.16 -13.03
C LYS A 475 -4.64 -24.58 -12.52
N ILE A 476 -5.08 -24.78 -11.26
CA ILE A 476 -5.33 -26.11 -10.69
C ILE A 476 -6.50 -26.74 -11.44
N THR A 477 -6.31 -27.98 -11.88
CA THR A 477 -7.29 -28.78 -12.63
C THR A 477 -7.91 -29.89 -11.80
N SER A 478 -7.27 -30.32 -10.71
CA SER A 478 -7.81 -31.31 -9.79
C SER A 478 -8.83 -30.66 -8.84
N THR A 479 -9.95 -31.36 -8.60
CA THR A 479 -10.95 -30.93 -7.63
C THR A 479 -10.87 -31.86 -6.41
N PRO A 480 -10.53 -31.35 -5.22
CA PRO A 480 -10.56 -32.11 -4.00
C PRO A 480 -11.96 -32.66 -3.70
N LYS A 481 -12.03 -33.83 -3.08
CA LYS A 481 -13.26 -34.33 -2.48
C LYS A 481 -13.69 -33.41 -1.33
N ASN A 482 -14.95 -33.47 -0.94
CA ASN A 482 -15.46 -32.65 0.16
C ASN A 482 -14.84 -33.01 1.52
N LYS A 483 -14.29 -34.24 1.68
CA LYS A 483 -13.81 -34.75 2.95
C LYS A 483 -12.66 -35.73 2.80
N TYR A 484 -11.67 -35.56 3.67
CA TYR A 484 -10.47 -36.43 3.82
C TYR A 484 -10.17 -36.67 5.31
N LYS A 485 -9.28 -37.62 5.57
CA LYS A 485 -8.61 -37.78 6.87
C LYS A 485 -7.19 -37.26 6.80
N GLY A 486 -6.68 -36.81 7.94
CA GLY A 486 -5.25 -36.52 8.08
C GLY A 486 -4.40 -37.72 7.68
N GLY A 487 -3.34 -37.48 6.90
CA GLY A 487 -2.49 -38.54 6.34
C GLY A 487 -2.95 -39.10 4.99
N ASP A 488 -4.15 -38.73 4.50
CA ASP A 488 -4.59 -39.14 3.16
C ASP A 488 -3.68 -38.55 2.09
N LYS A 489 -3.36 -39.38 1.09
CA LYS A 489 -2.61 -38.96 -0.09
C LYS A 489 -3.56 -38.49 -1.17
N ILE A 490 -3.26 -37.38 -1.77
CA ILE A 490 -4.01 -36.84 -2.93
C ILE A 490 -3.04 -36.37 -4.01
N THR A 491 -3.46 -36.44 -5.26
CA THR A 491 -2.71 -35.90 -6.38
C THR A 491 -3.32 -34.58 -6.79
N LEU A 492 -2.54 -33.50 -6.66
CA LEU A 492 -2.88 -32.21 -7.25
C LEU A 492 -2.37 -32.16 -8.68
N THR A 493 -3.19 -31.63 -9.57
CA THR A 493 -2.81 -31.35 -10.96
C THR A 493 -3.10 -29.91 -11.31
N TRP A 494 -2.26 -29.32 -12.17
CA TRP A 494 -2.40 -27.95 -12.65
C TRP A 494 -1.86 -27.79 -14.06
N ASN A 495 -2.33 -26.80 -14.78
CA ASN A 495 -1.82 -26.45 -16.10
C ASN A 495 -0.49 -25.73 -15.98
N VAL A 496 0.42 -26.00 -16.91
CA VAL A 496 1.74 -25.36 -16.99
C VAL A 496 1.99 -24.93 -18.44
N ASP A 497 2.24 -23.65 -18.66
CA ASP A 497 2.80 -23.18 -19.92
C ASP A 497 4.33 -23.36 -19.92
N ASN A 498 4.80 -24.38 -20.63
CA ASN A 498 6.22 -24.73 -20.66
C ASN A 498 7.10 -23.70 -21.39
N THR A 499 6.52 -22.75 -22.11
CA THR A 499 7.27 -21.65 -22.74
C THR A 499 7.57 -20.53 -21.76
N ILE A 500 6.68 -20.33 -20.78
CA ILE A 500 6.78 -19.28 -19.76
C ILE A 500 7.39 -19.84 -18.47
N PHE A 501 6.96 -21.02 -18.03
CA PHE A 501 7.36 -21.61 -16.75
C PHE A 501 8.42 -22.72 -16.85
N LYS A 502 9.21 -22.70 -17.93
CA LYS A 502 10.29 -23.68 -18.11
C LYS A 502 11.26 -23.67 -16.93
N ASN A 503 11.51 -24.86 -16.37
CA ASN A 503 12.45 -25.07 -15.25
C ASN A 503 12.10 -24.31 -13.96
N THR A 504 10.85 -23.87 -13.79
CA THR A 504 10.42 -23.27 -12.54
C THR A 504 10.08 -24.33 -11.50
N LYS A 505 10.05 -23.93 -10.24
CA LYS A 505 9.62 -24.73 -9.11
C LYS A 505 8.31 -24.21 -8.55
N VAL A 506 7.58 -25.08 -7.87
CA VAL A 506 6.35 -24.72 -7.16
C VAL A 506 6.43 -25.07 -5.69
N ARG A 507 5.69 -24.32 -4.88
CA ARG A 507 5.38 -24.60 -3.49
C ARG A 507 3.91 -24.94 -3.37
N ILE A 508 3.56 -25.85 -2.46
CA ILE A 508 2.17 -26.20 -2.17
C ILE A 508 1.89 -25.88 -0.71
N LEU A 509 0.91 -25.02 -0.50
CA LEU A 509 0.51 -24.51 0.80
C LEU A 509 -0.93 -24.94 1.10
N LEU A 510 -1.26 -25.02 2.39
CA LEU A 510 -2.63 -25.28 2.83
C LEU A 510 -3.07 -24.21 3.84
N SER A 511 -4.26 -23.70 3.60
CA SER A 511 -5.02 -22.87 4.51
C SER A 511 -6.03 -23.69 5.27
N ASP A 512 -6.23 -23.42 6.55
CA ASP A 512 -7.30 -23.97 7.39
C ASP A 512 -8.36 -22.92 7.79
N ASP A 513 -8.34 -21.75 7.15
CA ASP A 513 -9.17 -20.61 7.42
C ASP A 513 -9.82 -19.98 6.16
N LEU A 514 -10.11 -20.81 5.13
CA LEU A 514 -10.71 -20.44 3.85
C LEU A 514 -9.83 -19.52 2.98
N GLY A 515 -8.51 -19.73 2.98
CA GLY A 515 -7.59 -18.99 2.14
C GLY A 515 -7.27 -17.59 2.68
N LYS A 516 -7.58 -17.29 3.93
CA LYS A 516 -7.14 -16.04 4.58
C LYS A 516 -5.65 -16.08 4.85
N THR A 517 -5.15 -17.19 5.39
CA THR A 517 -3.73 -17.44 5.62
C THR A 517 -3.32 -18.83 5.11
N PHE A 518 -2.07 -18.95 4.67
CA PHE A 518 -1.48 -20.21 4.18
C PHE A 518 -0.30 -20.62 5.07
N LYS A 519 -0.60 -20.96 6.31
CA LYS A 519 0.41 -21.24 7.35
C LYS A 519 1.02 -22.64 7.28
N HIS A 520 0.40 -23.59 6.55
CA HIS A 520 0.89 -24.96 6.44
C HIS A 520 1.61 -25.15 5.10
N ILE A 521 2.92 -25.36 5.14
CA ILE A 521 3.71 -25.70 3.96
C ILE A 521 3.63 -27.22 3.76
N VAL A 522 2.83 -27.66 2.79
CA VAL A 522 2.63 -29.10 2.49
C VAL A 522 3.79 -29.63 1.65
N VAL A 523 4.25 -28.83 0.67
CA VAL A 523 5.44 -29.11 -0.15
C VAL A 523 6.24 -27.83 -0.25
N ALA A 524 7.44 -27.83 0.28
CA ALA A 524 8.31 -26.66 0.27
C ALA A 524 8.82 -26.34 -1.15
N GLU A 525 9.13 -27.37 -1.94
CA GLU A 525 9.61 -27.24 -3.31
C GLU A 525 9.31 -28.53 -4.12
N ALA A 526 8.83 -28.34 -5.34
CA ALA A 526 8.69 -29.42 -6.33
C ALA A 526 8.91 -28.85 -7.74
N ASP A 527 9.18 -29.73 -8.72
CA ASP A 527 9.22 -29.35 -10.12
C ASP A 527 7.83 -28.88 -10.59
N ASN A 528 7.81 -27.81 -11.40
CA ASN A 528 6.57 -27.30 -11.98
C ASN A 528 6.23 -28.11 -13.26
N ASN A 529 5.87 -29.39 -13.06
CA ASN A 529 5.57 -30.32 -14.15
C ASN A 529 4.06 -30.62 -14.31
N GLY A 530 3.20 -29.89 -13.59
CA GLY A 530 1.74 -30.02 -13.68
C GLY A 530 1.12 -31.04 -12.76
N SER A 531 1.89 -31.75 -11.91
CA SER A 531 1.34 -32.75 -10.99
C SER A 531 2.22 -32.99 -9.76
N LYS A 532 1.60 -33.25 -8.61
CA LYS A 532 2.29 -33.66 -7.39
C LYS A 532 1.37 -34.47 -6.49
N GLU A 533 1.83 -35.66 -6.06
CA GLU A 533 1.23 -36.37 -4.93
C GLU A 533 1.65 -35.67 -3.64
N ILE A 534 0.68 -35.34 -2.79
CA ILE A 534 0.88 -34.73 -1.47
C ILE A 534 0.18 -35.56 -0.40
N THR A 535 0.71 -35.48 0.82
CA THR A 535 0.05 -36.01 2.01
C THR A 535 -0.61 -34.90 2.78
N LEU A 536 -1.92 -35.00 3.06
CA LEU A 536 -2.64 -33.98 3.81
C LEU A 536 -2.20 -34.00 5.28
N PRO A 537 -1.98 -32.84 5.91
CA PRO A 537 -1.58 -32.75 7.29
C PRO A 537 -2.68 -33.30 8.21
N ASN A 538 -2.27 -33.87 9.39
CA ASN A 538 -3.20 -34.43 10.37
C ASN A 538 -3.85 -33.34 11.25
N ILE A 539 -4.64 -32.48 10.62
CA ILE A 539 -5.37 -31.36 11.26
C ILE A 539 -6.88 -31.59 11.24
N ASN A 540 -7.62 -30.82 12.01
CA ASN A 540 -9.08 -30.83 11.99
C ASN A 540 -9.60 -29.47 11.50
N THR A 541 -10.16 -29.44 10.29
CA THR A 541 -10.72 -28.22 9.68
C THR A 541 -11.82 -28.57 8.70
N ASP A 542 -12.85 -27.73 8.59
CA ASP A 542 -13.86 -27.72 7.53
C ASP A 542 -13.62 -26.59 6.50
N LYS A 543 -12.44 -25.96 6.53
CA LYS A 543 -12.08 -24.75 5.81
C LYS A 543 -10.78 -24.90 5.01
N ALA A 544 -10.42 -26.13 4.65
CA ALA A 544 -9.17 -26.39 3.95
C ALA A 544 -9.21 -25.85 2.51
N VAL A 545 -8.17 -25.13 2.13
CA VAL A 545 -7.90 -24.66 0.76
C VAL A 545 -6.44 -24.89 0.44
N LEU A 546 -6.13 -25.54 -0.68
CA LEU A 546 -4.76 -25.72 -1.15
C LEU A 546 -4.40 -24.62 -2.14
N LYS A 547 -3.16 -24.17 -2.09
CA LYS A 547 -2.55 -23.19 -3.00
C LYS A 547 -1.33 -23.81 -3.65
N VAL A 548 -1.23 -23.69 -4.96
CA VAL A 548 0.01 -23.95 -5.72
C VAL A 548 0.55 -22.62 -6.19
N GLU A 549 1.80 -22.31 -5.87
CA GLU A 549 2.45 -21.07 -6.27
C GLU A 549 3.84 -21.32 -6.89
N VAL A 550 4.19 -20.53 -7.89
CA VAL A 550 5.50 -20.60 -8.54
C VAL A 550 6.54 -19.90 -7.66
N ILE A 551 7.58 -20.61 -7.28
CA ILE A 551 8.70 -20.07 -6.48
C ILE A 551 9.49 -19.07 -7.36
N ASP A 552 9.86 -17.92 -6.78
CA ASP A 552 10.55 -16.80 -7.46
C ASP A 552 9.80 -16.29 -8.72
N GLY A 553 8.52 -16.59 -8.79
CA GLY A 553 7.59 -16.15 -9.82
C GLY A 553 6.40 -15.41 -9.22
N LEU A 554 5.44 -15.06 -10.07
CA LEU A 554 4.24 -14.36 -9.64
C LEU A 554 3.01 -15.27 -9.58
N ALA A 555 2.97 -16.32 -10.40
CA ALA A 555 1.77 -17.11 -10.64
C ALA A 555 1.39 -18.01 -9.46
N PHE A 556 0.11 -18.11 -9.20
CA PHE A 556 -0.46 -19.06 -8.25
C PHE A 556 -1.89 -19.44 -8.65
N ASP A 557 -2.43 -20.50 -8.03
CA ASP A 557 -3.86 -20.81 -8.06
C ASP A 557 -4.28 -21.55 -6.78
N LEU A 558 -5.59 -21.57 -6.54
CA LEU A 558 -6.21 -22.23 -5.39
C LEU A 558 -7.10 -23.40 -5.84
N THR A 559 -7.21 -24.44 -5.02
CA THR A 559 -8.25 -25.44 -5.20
C THR A 559 -9.64 -24.80 -5.11
N ASN A 560 -10.62 -25.37 -5.83
CA ASN A 560 -11.98 -24.85 -5.87
C ASN A 560 -12.50 -24.50 -4.48
N TYR A 561 -12.79 -23.22 -4.31
CA TYR A 561 -13.44 -22.67 -3.14
C TYR A 561 -14.94 -22.49 -3.47
N ASN A 562 -15.80 -23.09 -2.63
CA ASN A 562 -17.23 -22.86 -2.74
C ASN A 562 -17.65 -21.79 -1.70
N PRO A 563 -18.06 -20.58 -2.09
CA PRO A 563 -18.42 -19.52 -1.15
C PRO A 563 -19.61 -19.87 -0.26
N LYS A 564 -20.45 -20.85 -0.68
CA LYS A 564 -21.60 -21.33 0.13
C LYS A 564 -21.23 -22.39 1.15
N ASN A 565 -20.29 -23.27 0.82
CA ASN A 565 -19.95 -24.44 1.62
C ASN A 565 -18.52 -24.38 2.20
N GLY A 566 -17.73 -23.36 1.85
CA GLY A 566 -16.35 -23.22 2.29
C GLY A 566 -15.38 -24.13 1.54
N GLY A 567 -14.22 -24.42 2.17
CA GLY A 567 -13.22 -25.33 1.67
C GLY A 567 -13.62 -26.80 1.87
N PHE A 568 -12.69 -27.73 1.65
CA PHE A 568 -12.91 -29.13 1.97
C PHE A 568 -12.60 -29.43 3.44
N THR A 569 -13.11 -30.55 3.93
CA THR A 569 -12.90 -31.00 5.33
C THR A 569 -11.68 -31.92 5.41
N ILE A 570 -10.82 -31.69 6.39
CA ILE A 570 -9.82 -32.65 6.86
C ILE A 570 -10.19 -33.01 8.29
N GLU A 571 -10.50 -34.30 8.53
CA GLU A 571 -10.71 -34.82 9.89
C GLU A 571 -9.39 -35.35 10.45
N LYS A 572 -9.11 -34.99 11.70
CA LYS A 572 -7.95 -35.53 12.40
C LYS A 572 -8.00 -37.07 12.48
N ASN A 573 -6.93 -37.71 12.10
CA ASN A 573 -6.76 -39.15 12.25
C ASN A 573 -6.08 -39.42 13.61
N PRO A 574 -6.80 -39.97 14.60
CA PRO A 574 -6.25 -40.18 15.93
C PRO A 574 -5.12 -41.24 15.98
N ALA A 575 -4.98 -42.05 14.92
CA ALA A 575 -3.91 -43.04 14.81
C ALA A 575 -2.56 -42.41 14.34
N LEU A 576 -2.56 -41.14 13.94
CA LEU A 576 -1.36 -40.43 13.49
C LEU A 576 -0.95 -39.39 14.54
N PRO A 577 0.36 -39.14 14.71
CA PRO A 577 0.84 -38.03 15.53
C PRO A 577 0.42 -36.67 14.94
N GLU A 578 0.59 -35.60 15.71
CA GLU A 578 0.52 -34.26 15.16
C GLU A 578 1.53 -34.10 14.01
N PRO A 579 1.14 -33.51 12.88
CA PRO A 579 2.06 -33.37 11.76
C PRO A 579 3.22 -32.45 12.10
N LEU A 580 4.43 -32.85 11.77
CA LEU A 580 5.57 -31.95 11.76
C LEU A 580 5.51 -31.13 10.47
N LEU A 581 5.44 -29.79 10.57
CA LEU A 581 5.26 -28.88 9.44
C LEU A 581 6.23 -27.70 9.55
N TRP A 582 6.76 -27.24 8.41
CA TRP A 582 7.49 -25.97 8.37
C TRP A 582 6.54 -24.81 8.66
N ALA A 583 6.87 -23.96 9.63
CA ALA A 583 6.16 -22.72 9.94
C ALA A 583 6.80 -21.53 9.25
N SER A 584 8.12 -21.50 9.13
CA SER A 584 8.85 -20.52 8.35
C SER A 584 10.05 -21.16 7.65
N LEU A 585 10.39 -20.64 6.49
CA LEU A 585 11.56 -21.07 5.72
C LEU A 585 12.40 -19.84 5.34
N PRO A 586 13.75 -19.91 5.48
CA PRO A 586 14.61 -18.84 5.00
C PRO A 586 14.56 -18.80 3.46
N ASN A 587 14.46 -17.60 2.90
CA ASN A 587 14.36 -17.39 1.46
C ASN A 587 15.66 -17.74 0.73
N HIS A 588 15.55 -18.12 -0.55
CA HIS A 588 16.66 -18.10 -1.48
C HIS A 588 17.01 -16.66 -1.83
N PHE A 589 18.27 -16.33 -2.10
CA PHE A 589 18.65 -14.99 -2.52
C PHE A 589 19.96 -14.96 -3.31
N THR A 590 20.18 -13.86 -4.00
CA THR A 590 21.42 -13.57 -4.72
C THR A 590 22.12 -12.40 -4.06
N LEU A 591 23.42 -12.53 -3.86
CA LEU A 591 24.29 -11.49 -3.30
C LEU A 591 25.26 -11.00 -4.38
N SER A 592 25.64 -9.73 -4.30
CA SER A 592 26.87 -9.26 -4.92
C SER A 592 28.06 -9.86 -4.17
N CYS A 593 29.15 -10.08 -4.88
CA CYS A 593 30.40 -10.59 -4.33
C CYS A 593 31.01 -9.71 -3.20
N GLU A 594 30.60 -8.45 -3.10
CA GLU A 594 31.01 -7.53 -2.02
C GLU A 594 30.20 -7.70 -0.73
N GLN A 595 29.03 -8.32 -0.83
CA GLN A 595 28.12 -8.49 0.30
C GLN A 595 28.56 -9.66 1.18
N SER A 596 28.49 -9.46 2.48
CA SER A 596 28.73 -10.55 3.43
C SER A 596 27.61 -11.58 3.37
N ILE A 597 27.99 -12.86 3.45
CA ILE A 597 27.01 -13.95 3.55
C ILE A 597 26.28 -13.82 4.88
N PRO A 598 24.92 -13.73 4.87
CA PRO A 598 24.15 -13.63 6.10
C PRO A 598 24.37 -14.83 7.02
N ALA A 599 24.29 -14.58 8.33
CA ALA A 599 24.31 -15.64 9.32
C ALA A 599 23.21 -16.68 9.05
N VAL A 600 23.43 -17.88 9.51
CA VAL A 600 22.44 -18.96 9.39
C VAL A 600 21.25 -18.65 10.27
N THR A 601 20.07 -18.54 9.67
CA THR A 601 18.79 -18.49 10.37
C THR A 601 18.12 -19.84 10.23
N LEU A 602 17.86 -20.50 11.34
CA LEU A 602 17.17 -21.78 11.31
C LEU A 602 15.70 -21.57 10.96
N PRO A 603 15.12 -22.40 10.05
CA PRO A 603 13.69 -22.43 9.85
C PRO A 603 12.96 -22.81 11.13
N THR A 604 11.69 -22.47 11.23
CA THR A 604 10.85 -22.88 12.35
C THR A 604 9.85 -23.95 11.92
N VAL A 605 9.41 -24.76 12.87
CA VAL A 605 8.42 -25.82 12.67
C VAL A 605 7.26 -25.67 13.65
N THR A 606 6.12 -26.26 13.29
CA THR A 606 4.96 -26.43 14.16
C THR A 606 4.54 -27.89 14.20
N GLY A 607 3.85 -28.30 15.27
CA GLY A 607 3.44 -29.70 15.46
C GLY A 607 4.60 -30.61 15.77
N GLY A 608 4.44 -31.89 15.42
CA GLY A 608 5.41 -32.91 15.72
C GLY A 608 5.51 -33.29 17.21
N CYS A 609 6.35 -34.24 17.50
CA CYS A 609 6.61 -34.77 18.85
C CYS A 609 8.00 -34.27 19.30
N THR A 610 8.09 -33.13 19.94
CA THR A 610 9.37 -32.54 20.39
C THR A 610 10.37 -32.32 19.23
N PRO A 611 10.03 -31.46 18.25
CA PRO A 611 10.85 -31.31 17.05
C PRO A 611 12.17 -30.58 17.32
N VAL A 612 13.22 -30.96 16.59
CA VAL A 612 14.51 -30.31 16.58
C VAL A 612 14.87 -29.96 15.15
N VAL A 613 15.24 -28.69 14.94
CA VAL A 613 15.68 -28.16 13.64
C VAL A 613 17.21 -28.00 13.66
N THR A 614 17.89 -28.52 12.67
CA THR A 614 19.34 -28.42 12.53
C THR A 614 19.75 -27.99 11.12
N LEU A 615 20.88 -27.30 11.03
CA LEU A 615 21.61 -27.15 9.76
C LEU A 615 22.41 -28.43 9.55
N GLN A 616 21.97 -29.30 8.65
CA GLN A 616 22.63 -30.56 8.38
C GLN A 616 23.94 -30.36 7.60
N LYS A 617 23.95 -29.43 6.63
CA LYS A 617 25.08 -29.18 5.74
C LYS A 617 25.04 -27.76 5.21
N GLU A 618 26.22 -27.12 5.10
CA GLU A 618 26.45 -25.95 4.25
C GLU A 618 27.48 -26.33 3.20
N GLU A 619 27.19 -26.11 1.92
CA GLU A 619 28.04 -26.48 0.81
C GLU A 619 28.24 -25.29 -0.13
N ARG A 620 29.50 -24.99 -0.46
CA ARG A 620 29.83 -23.97 -1.45
C ARG A 620 30.16 -24.62 -2.79
N ILE A 621 29.39 -24.30 -3.81
CA ILE A 621 29.54 -24.81 -5.17
C ILE A 621 30.16 -23.68 -6.00
N LYS A 622 31.38 -23.91 -6.52
CA LYS A 622 32.10 -22.94 -7.35
C LYS A 622 31.35 -22.70 -8.66
N GLY A 623 31.27 -21.45 -9.08
CA GLY A 623 30.76 -21.05 -10.40
C GLY A 623 31.88 -20.92 -11.44
N ASN A 624 31.64 -20.12 -12.48
CA ASN A 624 32.56 -19.94 -13.63
C ASN A 624 33.79 -19.08 -13.29
N CYS A 625 33.75 -18.33 -12.18
CA CYS A 625 34.88 -17.54 -11.66
C CYS A 625 34.92 -17.64 -10.13
N ASP A 626 36.04 -17.21 -9.51
CA ASP A 626 36.26 -17.37 -8.08
C ASP A 626 35.28 -16.55 -7.21
N TYR A 627 34.73 -15.48 -7.77
CA TYR A 627 33.75 -14.58 -7.11
C TYR A 627 32.30 -14.91 -7.45
N THR A 628 32.05 -15.96 -8.27
CA THR A 628 30.74 -16.48 -8.57
C THR A 628 30.61 -17.89 -8.02
N TYR A 629 29.70 -18.08 -7.06
CA TYR A 629 29.46 -19.39 -6.43
C TYR A 629 28.06 -19.47 -5.83
N THR A 630 27.64 -20.68 -5.49
CA THR A 630 26.39 -20.95 -4.84
C THR A 630 26.62 -21.61 -3.49
N ILE A 631 25.98 -21.10 -2.44
CA ILE A 631 25.93 -21.77 -1.14
C ILE A 631 24.59 -22.47 -1.03
N LYS A 632 24.65 -23.77 -0.68
CA LYS A 632 23.46 -24.56 -0.32
C LYS A 632 23.49 -24.84 1.17
N ARG A 633 22.48 -24.41 1.92
CA ARG A 633 22.25 -24.75 3.33
C ARG A 633 21.11 -25.74 3.41
N ILE A 634 21.41 -26.95 3.87
CA ILE A 634 20.43 -28.04 4.01
C ILE A 634 20.00 -28.08 5.47
N PHE A 635 18.74 -27.79 5.71
CA PHE A 635 18.12 -27.86 7.03
C PHE A 635 17.31 -29.15 7.16
N THR A 636 17.35 -29.76 8.32
CA THR A 636 16.53 -30.91 8.65
C THR A 636 15.78 -30.63 9.96
N ALA A 637 14.49 -30.88 9.96
CA ALA A 637 13.69 -30.99 11.17
C ALA A 637 13.37 -32.46 11.38
N ALA A 638 13.57 -32.96 12.60
CA ALA A 638 13.21 -34.33 12.99
C ALA A 638 12.54 -34.30 14.36
N ASP A 639 11.62 -35.23 14.59
CA ASP A 639 10.94 -35.36 15.86
C ASP A 639 11.03 -36.79 16.46
N THR A 640 10.61 -36.94 17.70
CA THR A 640 10.63 -38.23 18.39
C THR A 640 9.60 -39.26 17.91
N CYS A 641 8.65 -38.81 17.04
CA CYS A 641 7.68 -39.67 16.36
C CYS A 641 8.16 -40.15 14.98
N ASN A 642 9.46 -40.01 14.69
CA ASN A 642 10.10 -40.40 13.42
C ASN A 642 9.58 -39.60 12.19
N GLN A 643 9.05 -38.41 12.40
CA GLN A 643 8.74 -37.48 11.29
C GLN A 643 10.00 -36.69 10.96
N THR A 644 10.26 -36.48 9.67
CA THR A 644 11.41 -35.70 9.19
C THR A 644 10.99 -34.77 8.07
N LEU A 645 11.55 -33.55 8.06
CA LEU A 645 11.41 -32.56 6.96
C LEU A 645 12.82 -32.14 6.54
N THR A 646 12.99 -31.87 5.25
CA THR A 646 14.24 -31.33 4.72
C THR A 646 13.94 -30.13 3.86
N TYR A 647 14.77 -29.10 3.99
CA TYR A 647 14.70 -27.88 3.17
C TYR A 647 16.09 -27.43 2.77
N THR A 648 16.26 -26.98 1.53
CA THR A 648 17.53 -26.45 1.02
C THR A 648 17.40 -24.98 0.68
N GLN A 649 18.07 -24.12 1.44
CA GLN A 649 18.25 -22.71 1.07
C GLN A 649 19.39 -22.60 0.06
N THR A 650 19.19 -21.82 -0.99
CA THR A 650 20.20 -21.51 -2.01
C THR A 650 20.57 -20.04 -1.96
N ILE A 651 21.85 -19.73 -1.81
CA ILE A 651 22.41 -18.37 -1.85
C ILE A 651 23.36 -18.31 -3.03
N SER A 652 23.02 -17.52 -4.07
CA SER A 652 23.87 -17.32 -5.22
C SER A 652 24.70 -16.06 -5.05
N VAL A 653 26.00 -16.15 -5.19
CA VAL A 653 26.91 -15.00 -5.16
C VAL A 653 27.39 -14.75 -6.58
N THR A 654 27.22 -13.53 -7.07
CA THR A 654 27.55 -13.13 -8.44
C THR A 654 28.28 -11.80 -8.48
N ASP A 655 29.22 -11.70 -9.39
CA ASP A 655 29.81 -10.44 -9.78
C ASP A 655 29.07 -9.93 -11.04
N LYS A 656 28.55 -8.72 -10.98
CA LYS A 656 27.84 -8.06 -12.09
C LYS A 656 28.41 -6.70 -12.44
N THR A 657 29.42 -6.25 -11.71
CA THR A 657 30.02 -4.93 -11.88
C THR A 657 31.19 -5.04 -12.84
N PRO A 658 31.17 -4.37 -13.98
CA PRO A 658 32.34 -4.37 -14.88
C PRO A 658 33.51 -3.64 -14.26
N PRO A 659 34.77 -4.05 -14.52
CA PRO A 659 35.94 -3.34 -14.06
C PRO A 659 36.03 -1.92 -14.65
N THR A 660 36.61 -1.01 -13.88
CA THR A 660 36.79 0.39 -14.25
C THR A 660 38.26 0.75 -14.36
N PHE A 661 38.63 1.54 -15.39
CA PHE A 661 39.98 2.04 -15.50
C PHE A 661 40.34 3.03 -14.43
N VAL A 662 41.55 2.94 -13.88
CA VAL A 662 42.08 3.87 -12.89
C VAL A 662 42.76 5.04 -13.58
N GLY A 663 42.38 6.26 -13.22
CA GLY A 663 42.96 7.49 -13.73
C GLY A 663 42.30 7.99 -15.00
N THR A 664 42.97 8.95 -15.67
CA THR A 664 42.44 9.58 -16.88
C THR A 664 42.84 8.77 -18.11
N LEU A 665 41.84 8.36 -18.86
CA LEU A 665 42.09 7.66 -20.15
C LEU A 665 42.81 8.57 -21.14
N PRO A 666 43.76 8.02 -21.94
CA PRO A 666 44.46 8.78 -22.96
C PRO A 666 43.47 9.28 -24.03
N LYS A 667 43.65 10.52 -24.44
CA LYS A 667 42.81 11.13 -25.48
C LYS A 667 43.41 10.85 -26.86
N ASN A 668 42.53 10.85 -27.86
CA ASN A 668 42.98 10.82 -29.24
C ASN A 668 43.92 12.00 -29.53
N MET A 669 45.01 11.73 -30.26
CA MET A 669 45.97 12.75 -30.62
C MET A 669 46.35 12.62 -32.10
N SER A 670 46.77 13.72 -32.70
CA SER A 670 47.38 13.76 -34.03
C SER A 670 48.82 14.14 -33.89
N VAL A 671 49.72 13.37 -34.53
CA VAL A 671 51.16 13.62 -34.55
C VAL A 671 51.54 13.99 -35.97
N LYS A 672 52.29 15.10 -36.15
CA LYS A 672 52.75 15.54 -37.44
C LYS A 672 53.83 14.57 -37.96
N GLU A 673 53.89 14.41 -39.28
CA GLU A 673 54.92 13.63 -39.94
C GLU A 673 56.35 14.02 -39.51
N GLY A 674 57.17 13.01 -39.27
CA GLY A 674 58.54 13.17 -38.78
C GLY A 674 58.67 13.42 -37.28
N LYS A 675 57.60 13.40 -36.51
CA LYS A 675 57.64 13.48 -35.02
C LYS A 675 57.48 12.09 -34.41
N THR A 676 58.13 11.88 -33.29
CA THR A 676 58.05 10.62 -32.55
C THR A 676 56.64 10.42 -32.00
N ILE A 677 56.04 9.28 -32.26
CA ILE A 677 54.79 8.88 -31.64
C ILE A 677 55.05 8.66 -30.16
N PRO A 678 54.24 9.26 -29.23
CA PRO A 678 54.37 9.05 -27.81
C PRO A 678 54.30 7.57 -27.43
N ALA A 679 55.06 7.18 -26.42
CA ALA A 679 54.98 5.80 -25.91
C ALA A 679 53.58 5.47 -25.40
N GLN A 680 53.24 4.21 -25.57
CA GLN A 680 51.95 3.68 -25.10
C GLN A 680 51.81 3.85 -23.58
N VAL A 681 50.68 4.36 -23.13
CA VAL A 681 50.36 4.49 -21.71
C VAL A 681 49.91 3.14 -21.15
N THR A 682 50.54 2.70 -20.07
CA THR A 682 50.09 1.52 -19.32
C THR A 682 48.85 1.91 -18.49
N LEU A 683 47.72 1.28 -18.78
CA LEU A 683 46.49 1.48 -18.01
C LEU A 683 46.35 0.38 -16.96
N THR A 684 45.80 0.76 -15.84
CA THR A 684 45.35 -0.17 -14.80
C THR A 684 43.84 -0.07 -14.63
N ALA A 685 43.21 -1.13 -14.16
CA ALA A 685 41.82 -1.15 -13.88
C ALA A 685 41.60 -1.75 -12.46
N THR A 686 40.55 -1.35 -11.84
CA THR A 686 40.07 -1.94 -10.56
C THR A 686 38.71 -2.55 -10.77
N ASP A 687 38.47 -3.62 -10.06
CA ASP A 687 37.20 -4.32 -9.98
C ASP A 687 36.77 -4.44 -8.53
N ASN A 688 35.48 -4.44 -8.26
CA ASN A 688 34.93 -4.53 -6.91
C ASN A 688 35.13 -5.92 -6.28
N CYS A 689 35.28 -6.96 -7.09
CA CYS A 689 35.32 -8.36 -6.60
C CYS A 689 36.56 -9.13 -7.03
N GLY A 690 37.56 -8.48 -7.55
CA GLY A 690 38.77 -9.19 -8.00
C GLY A 690 39.87 -8.33 -8.54
N THR A 691 40.80 -8.95 -9.22
CA THR A 691 41.88 -8.25 -9.96
C THR A 691 41.47 -8.09 -11.41
N ALA A 692 41.36 -6.84 -11.86
CA ALA A 692 41.13 -6.54 -13.26
C ALA A 692 42.42 -6.65 -14.08
N ALA A 693 42.39 -7.44 -15.14
CA ALA A 693 43.50 -7.53 -16.11
C ALA A 693 43.24 -6.58 -17.28
N VAL A 694 44.17 -5.70 -17.56
CA VAL A 694 44.12 -4.84 -18.76
C VAL A 694 44.94 -5.47 -19.87
N THR A 695 44.30 -5.76 -20.97
CA THR A 695 45.00 -6.19 -22.21
C THR A 695 44.99 -5.06 -23.22
N THR A 696 46.09 -4.90 -23.93
CA THR A 696 46.22 -3.88 -24.98
C THR A 696 46.39 -4.56 -26.33
N SER A 697 45.67 -4.11 -27.32
CA SER A 697 45.90 -4.49 -28.74
C SER A 697 46.31 -3.28 -29.56
N HIS A 698 47.18 -3.48 -30.54
CA HIS A 698 47.59 -2.46 -31.47
C HIS A 698 47.11 -2.82 -32.87
N LYS A 699 46.54 -1.86 -33.58
CA LYS A 699 46.15 -1.99 -34.98
C LYS A 699 46.63 -0.79 -35.75
N GLU A 700 47.35 -1.02 -36.82
CA GLU A 700 47.72 0.02 -37.79
C GLU A 700 46.80 -0.03 -38.99
N GLU A 701 46.25 1.10 -39.37
CA GLU A 701 45.50 1.26 -40.60
C GLU A 701 46.13 2.38 -41.40
N LYS A 702 46.34 2.12 -42.71
CA LYS A 702 46.83 3.11 -43.65
C LYS A 702 45.65 3.60 -44.50
N ASP A 703 45.62 4.89 -44.77
CA ASP A 703 44.66 5.44 -45.71
C ASP A 703 45.07 5.14 -47.17
N ALA A 704 44.23 5.52 -48.12
CA ALA A 704 44.47 5.27 -49.53
C ALA A 704 45.73 5.97 -50.14
N LYS A 705 46.43 6.80 -49.30
CA LYS A 705 47.65 7.51 -49.71
C LYS A 705 48.93 6.94 -49.07
N GLY A 706 48.82 5.90 -48.28
CA GLY A 706 49.95 5.22 -47.64
C GLY A 706 50.07 5.57 -46.18
#